data_c511e8da2372de1777d63b29c5c2fb2e
#
_entry.id   c511e8da2372de1777d63b29c5c2fb2e
#
_cell.length_a   1.000
_cell.length_b   1.000
_cell.length_c   1.000
_cell.angle_alpha   90.00
_cell.angle_beta   90.00
_cell.angle_gamma   90.00
#
_symmetry.space_group_name_H-M   'P 1'
#
loop_
_entity.id
_entity.type
_entity.pdbx_description
1 polymer ?
#
loop_
_entity_poly.entity_id
_entity_poly.type
_entity_poly.pdbx_seq_one_letter_code
_entity_poly.pdbx_strand_id
1 'polypeptide(L)'
;VLDGRLFAPVMFIGALLATVAMEHALVTHDFSIVFVAENNSKVTPLLYSITGLWSALAGSILLWGLILTILTAVFVWRYRRLVTDQVIRWATLVLYVVTAFFFGMMVGPANPFVTTPDVTAGLGPNSLLQDNPLVAIHPPLLYIGFVGFTVPFAFAIGMLATGRISDRWQIECRRWTLFSFTSLSVGIVLGAWWSYQVLGWGGFWGWDPVENAALLPWLCGTAYLHSVLVQERRGLMRVWNLSLSVATFALTILGTFLTRSGVINSVHAFSQSTLGPILISFFFVVVVVGFGLIAWRGDRLRSPGGIDAPLGREGAFLLNNLLFVGFAFVVLLGTLFPLLYEAVTQQQVNVGAPFFNTIAIPFGLSLLFLMAVAPALSWRKINGSVLWHRLSIPAWVGVLTVVLCVIFGRRGFAPLVGFGLGAFAAATAVRALVLSVRATRGHHVGWWRGLVGRTNGGMVVHLGVIVLAVGVVAATAYRQQTELTLAQGQTMTYDGHTFEFIGLKTVTTPSKTSDEALVKVDGGTFTPATTNFGGALATVGTPAIDSGAFGDVYLTFDEVGGLGTTSGGSIVPNLPAGSVVIGVVIEPLVAWVWTGGLLIGLGGLLALVPGSRRRATDPVSAPSAMVAGRGPAPEPEPERRLGEDEGGDVDERHADLTPVGRGAGIESGAPSA
;
A
#
# COMPACT_ATOMS: atom_id res chain seq x y z
N VAL A 1 -6.27 -40.16 -8.40
CA VAL A 1 -6.52 -38.91 -7.64
C VAL A 1 -5.90 -37.80 -8.47
N LEU A 2 -6.73 -36.99 -9.14
CA LEU A 2 -6.28 -35.80 -9.85
C LEU A 2 -5.40 -34.96 -8.91
N ASP A 3 -4.18 -34.65 -9.34
CA ASP A 3 -3.27 -33.83 -8.57
C ASP A 3 -3.89 -32.43 -8.43
N GLY A 4 -4.24 -32.02 -7.21
CA GLY A 4 -4.87 -30.72 -6.95
C GLY A 4 -4.12 -29.52 -7.54
N ARG A 5 -2.86 -29.70 -7.95
CA ARG A 5 -2.06 -28.69 -8.63
C ARG A 5 -2.59 -28.34 -10.03
N LEU A 6 -3.31 -29.25 -10.69
CA LEU A 6 -3.87 -29.01 -12.01
C LEU A 6 -5.03 -28.00 -12.00
N PHE A 7 -5.68 -27.80 -10.86
CA PHE A 7 -6.75 -26.81 -10.76
C PHE A 7 -6.25 -25.37 -10.94
N ALA A 8 -5.05 -25.05 -10.47
CA ALA A 8 -4.52 -23.69 -10.58
C ALA A 8 -4.33 -23.23 -12.05
N PRO A 9 -3.64 -23.97 -12.94
CA PRO A 9 -3.55 -23.59 -14.34
C PRO A 9 -4.89 -23.62 -15.06
N VAL A 10 -5.81 -24.54 -14.71
CA VAL A 10 -7.15 -24.59 -15.31
C VAL A 10 -7.95 -23.34 -14.96
N MET A 11 -7.97 -22.93 -13.68
CA MET A 11 -8.63 -21.70 -13.24
C MET A 11 -8.01 -20.46 -13.90
N PHE A 12 -6.67 -20.42 -14.01
CA PHE A 12 -5.98 -19.31 -14.67
C PHE A 12 -6.34 -19.23 -16.16
N ILE A 13 -6.31 -20.36 -16.87
CA ILE A 13 -6.68 -20.39 -18.30
C ILE A 13 -8.13 -19.97 -18.47
N GLY A 14 -9.05 -20.46 -17.63
CA GLY A 14 -10.46 -20.06 -17.68
C GLY A 14 -10.66 -18.56 -17.45
N ALA A 15 -10.02 -17.98 -16.41
CA ALA A 15 -10.08 -16.55 -16.17
C ALA A 15 -9.44 -15.71 -17.29
N LEU A 16 -8.33 -16.18 -17.86
CA LEU A 16 -7.67 -15.53 -18.99
C LEU A 16 -8.57 -15.52 -20.23
N LEU A 17 -9.17 -16.66 -20.57
CA LEU A 17 -10.08 -16.77 -21.70
C LEU A 17 -11.31 -15.87 -21.53
N ALA A 18 -11.91 -15.85 -20.33
CA ALA A 18 -13.02 -14.96 -20.02
C ALA A 18 -12.61 -13.48 -20.16
N THR A 19 -11.43 -13.11 -19.66
CA THR A 19 -10.91 -11.75 -19.79
C THR A 19 -10.67 -11.38 -21.26
N VAL A 20 -10.02 -12.25 -22.03
CA VAL A 20 -9.77 -12.01 -23.47
C VAL A 20 -11.09 -11.91 -24.25
N ALA A 21 -12.10 -12.74 -23.91
CA ALA A 21 -13.41 -12.67 -24.55
C ALA A 21 -14.11 -11.32 -24.25
N MET A 22 -14.05 -10.84 -23.01
CA MET A 22 -14.62 -9.54 -22.65
C MET A 22 -13.87 -8.38 -23.29
N GLU A 23 -12.53 -8.43 -23.32
CA GLU A 23 -11.71 -7.42 -24.02
C GLU A 23 -12.00 -7.40 -25.52
N HIS A 24 -12.17 -8.57 -26.12
CA HIS A 24 -12.59 -8.65 -27.52
C HIS A 24 -13.96 -7.98 -27.74
N ALA A 25 -14.93 -8.28 -26.87
CA ALA A 25 -16.26 -7.68 -26.96
C ALA A 25 -16.24 -6.15 -26.77
N LEU A 26 -15.42 -5.65 -25.83
CA LEU A 26 -15.22 -4.21 -25.63
C LEU A 26 -14.58 -3.53 -26.85
N VAL A 27 -13.52 -4.10 -27.40
CA VAL A 27 -12.80 -3.53 -28.55
C VAL A 27 -13.62 -3.59 -29.84
N THR A 28 -14.43 -4.64 -30.03
CA THR A 28 -15.32 -4.81 -31.20
C THR A 28 -16.68 -4.13 -31.02
N HIS A 29 -16.94 -3.52 -29.87
CA HIS A 29 -18.21 -2.88 -29.53
C HIS A 29 -19.41 -3.82 -29.66
N ASP A 30 -19.28 -5.03 -29.11
CA ASP A 30 -20.36 -6.03 -29.10
C ASP A 30 -21.42 -5.67 -28.04
N PHE A 31 -22.36 -4.83 -28.45
CA PHE A 31 -23.44 -4.35 -27.58
C PHE A 31 -24.53 -5.40 -27.30
N SER A 32 -24.40 -6.63 -27.83
CA SER A 32 -25.24 -7.75 -27.38
C SER A 32 -24.95 -8.17 -25.94
N ILE A 33 -23.80 -7.74 -25.38
CA ILE A 33 -23.42 -7.94 -23.99
C ILE A 33 -23.78 -6.68 -23.18
N VAL A 34 -24.59 -6.84 -22.14
CA VAL A 34 -25.07 -5.74 -21.28
C VAL A 34 -23.90 -4.89 -20.77
N PHE A 35 -22.85 -5.55 -20.26
CA PHE A 35 -21.68 -4.85 -19.73
C PHE A 35 -21.04 -3.91 -20.77
N VAL A 36 -20.92 -4.36 -22.01
CA VAL A 36 -20.36 -3.56 -23.11
C VAL A 36 -21.30 -2.42 -23.49
N ALA A 37 -22.60 -2.70 -23.58
CA ALA A 37 -23.61 -1.69 -23.92
C ALA A 37 -23.71 -0.55 -22.89
N GLU A 38 -23.53 -0.85 -21.60
CA GLU A 38 -23.57 0.13 -20.54
C GLU A 38 -22.28 0.93 -20.35
N ASN A 39 -21.11 0.35 -20.72
CA ASN A 39 -19.81 0.90 -20.37
C ASN A 39 -18.89 1.20 -21.57
N ASN A 40 -19.42 1.15 -22.79
CA ASN A 40 -18.68 1.46 -24.01
C ASN A 40 -19.58 2.11 -25.07
N SER A 41 -19.00 2.74 -26.07
CA SER A 41 -19.70 3.30 -27.22
C SER A 41 -18.82 3.27 -28.47
N LYS A 42 -19.42 3.43 -29.65
CA LYS A 42 -18.70 3.45 -30.93
C LYS A 42 -17.68 4.59 -31.07
N VAL A 43 -17.83 5.64 -30.26
CA VAL A 43 -16.95 6.81 -30.27
C VAL A 43 -15.93 6.80 -29.14
N THR A 44 -16.00 5.79 -28.26
CA THR A 44 -15.04 5.64 -27.14
C THR A 44 -13.65 5.35 -27.69
N PRO A 45 -12.61 6.13 -27.35
CA PRO A 45 -11.25 5.86 -27.77
C PRO A 45 -10.75 4.48 -27.29
N LEU A 46 -9.95 3.80 -28.12
CA LEU A 46 -9.48 2.42 -27.86
C LEU A 46 -8.90 2.21 -26.45
N LEU A 47 -8.11 3.16 -25.95
CA LEU A 47 -7.57 3.07 -24.58
C LEU A 47 -8.68 2.90 -23.55
N TYR A 48 -9.75 3.68 -23.66
CA TYR A 48 -10.86 3.65 -22.72
C TYR A 48 -11.83 2.50 -22.98
N SER A 49 -11.88 1.96 -24.19
CA SER A 49 -12.56 0.68 -24.44
C SER A 49 -11.87 -0.46 -23.71
N ILE A 50 -10.53 -0.57 -23.78
CA ILE A 50 -9.74 -1.56 -23.04
C ILE A 50 -9.87 -1.35 -21.53
N THR A 51 -9.70 -0.12 -21.04
CA THR A 51 -9.84 0.16 -19.60
C THR A 51 -11.27 0.02 -19.09
N GLY A 52 -12.24 -0.06 -20.00
CA GLY A 52 -13.64 -0.38 -19.75
C GLY A 52 -13.83 -1.67 -18.94
N LEU A 53 -12.93 -2.63 -19.07
CA LEU A 53 -12.98 -3.88 -18.30
C LEU A 53 -13.08 -3.62 -16.78
N TRP A 54 -12.33 -2.68 -16.25
CA TRP A 54 -12.35 -2.40 -14.80
C TRP A 54 -13.11 -1.14 -14.42
N SER A 55 -13.75 -0.47 -15.35
CA SER A 55 -14.51 0.76 -15.11
C SER A 55 -15.83 0.54 -14.36
N ALA A 56 -16.37 -0.67 -14.41
CA ALA A 56 -17.64 -1.02 -13.78
C ALA A 56 -17.55 -2.37 -13.01
N LEU A 57 -18.64 -2.68 -12.29
CA LEU A 57 -18.69 -3.75 -11.30
C LEU A 57 -18.25 -5.11 -11.85
N ALA A 58 -18.97 -5.66 -12.83
CA ALA A 58 -18.81 -7.05 -13.26
C ALA A 58 -17.43 -7.30 -13.88
N GLY A 59 -16.96 -6.38 -14.73
CA GLY A 59 -15.63 -6.47 -15.33
C GLY A 59 -14.50 -6.30 -14.29
N SER A 60 -14.70 -5.45 -13.26
CA SER A 60 -13.73 -5.31 -12.18
C SER A 60 -13.58 -6.58 -11.33
N ILE A 61 -14.67 -7.34 -11.12
CA ILE A 61 -14.63 -8.65 -10.47
C ILE A 61 -13.93 -9.68 -11.38
N LEU A 62 -14.09 -9.59 -12.70
CA LEU A 62 -13.36 -10.43 -13.64
C LEU A 62 -11.84 -10.17 -13.58
N LEU A 63 -11.41 -8.89 -13.53
CA LEU A 63 -10.01 -8.53 -13.31
C LEU A 63 -9.49 -9.05 -11.96
N TRP A 64 -10.29 -8.94 -10.89
CA TRP A 64 -9.96 -9.52 -9.58
C TRP A 64 -9.71 -11.03 -9.68
N GLY A 65 -10.62 -11.77 -10.33
CA GLY A 65 -10.50 -13.19 -10.56
C GLY A 65 -9.27 -13.58 -11.37
N LEU A 66 -8.95 -12.81 -12.41
CA LEU A 66 -7.73 -13.01 -13.21
C LEU A 66 -6.47 -12.85 -12.36
N ILE A 67 -6.34 -11.75 -11.63
CA ILE A 67 -5.17 -11.50 -10.77
C ILE A 67 -5.06 -12.58 -9.68
N LEU A 68 -6.17 -12.98 -9.06
CA LEU A 68 -6.19 -14.03 -8.04
C LEU A 68 -5.73 -15.38 -8.58
N THR A 69 -6.16 -15.73 -9.79
CA THR A 69 -5.74 -17.00 -10.43
C THR A 69 -4.29 -16.96 -10.88
N ILE A 70 -3.77 -15.81 -11.35
CA ILE A 70 -2.33 -15.62 -11.62
C ILE A 70 -1.53 -15.86 -10.34
N LEU A 71 -1.88 -15.20 -9.24
CA LEU A 71 -1.19 -15.33 -7.96
C LEU A 71 -1.27 -16.77 -7.42
N THR A 72 -2.42 -17.42 -7.56
CA THR A 72 -2.62 -18.82 -7.18
C THR A 72 -1.75 -19.76 -8.02
N ALA A 73 -1.69 -19.55 -9.33
CA ALA A 73 -0.84 -20.34 -10.23
C ALA A 73 0.66 -20.15 -9.92
N VAL A 74 1.08 -18.88 -9.69
CA VAL A 74 2.46 -18.56 -9.26
C VAL A 74 2.77 -19.20 -7.91
N PHE A 75 1.83 -19.15 -6.95
CA PHE A 75 1.97 -19.80 -5.64
C PHE A 75 2.18 -21.32 -5.80
N VAL A 76 1.29 -22.02 -6.52
CA VAL A 76 1.37 -23.47 -6.72
C VAL A 76 2.66 -23.84 -7.46
N TRP A 77 3.06 -23.08 -8.49
CA TRP A 77 4.32 -23.29 -9.20
C TRP A 77 5.56 -23.05 -8.30
N ARG A 78 5.56 -21.99 -7.51
CA ARG A 78 6.64 -21.62 -6.59
C ARG A 78 6.90 -22.70 -5.55
N TYR A 79 5.84 -23.28 -5.00
CA TYR A 79 5.91 -24.27 -3.94
C TYR A 79 5.68 -25.71 -4.42
N ARG A 80 5.76 -25.97 -5.72
CA ARG A 80 5.52 -27.30 -6.33
C ARG A 80 6.38 -28.43 -5.77
N ARG A 81 7.55 -28.12 -5.20
CA ARG A 81 8.43 -29.10 -4.55
C ARG A 81 8.07 -29.37 -3.08
N LEU A 82 7.13 -28.62 -2.54
CA LEU A 82 6.71 -28.68 -1.13
C LEU A 82 5.23 -29.11 -0.98
N VAL A 83 4.71 -29.83 -1.95
CA VAL A 83 3.30 -30.26 -1.99
C VAL A 83 2.91 -31.21 -0.85
N THR A 84 3.89 -31.87 -0.22
CA THR A 84 3.67 -32.72 0.97
C THR A 84 3.60 -31.91 2.27
N ASP A 85 4.06 -30.66 2.25
CA ASP A 85 3.98 -29.78 3.43
C ASP A 85 2.52 -29.39 3.70
N GLN A 86 2.08 -29.62 4.92
CA GLN A 86 0.69 -29.36 5.32
C GLN A 86 0.32 -27.89 5.28
N VAL A 87 1.27 -26.97 5.59
CA VAL A 87 1.01 -25.51 5.53
C VAL A 87 0.72 -25.11 4.09
N ILE A 88 1.51 -25.62 3.10
CA ILE A 88 1.29 -25.34 1.69
C ILE A 88 -0.04 -25.91 1.20
N ARG A 89 -0.41 -27.13 1.63
CA ARG A 89 -1.70 -27.73 1.27
C ARG A 89 -2.88 -26.88 1.74
N TRP A 90 -2.86 -26.47 3.01
CA TRP A 90 -3.89 -25.61 3.58
C TRP A 90 -3.92 -24.23 2.92
N ALA A 91 -2.76 -23.62 2.69
CA ALA A 91 -2.68 -22.32 1.99
C ALA A 91 -3.24 -22.44 0.55
N THR A 92 -2.91 -23.52 -0.17
CA THR A 92 -3.48 -23.77 -1.52
C THR A 92 -4.99 -23.94 -1.46
N LEU A 93 -5.52 -24.68 -0.47
CA LEU A 93 -6.96 -24.83 -0.27
C LEU A 93 -7.64 -23.49 -0.02
N VAL A 94 -7.08 -22.66 0.83
CA VAL A 94 -7.61 -21.30 1.12
C VAL A 94 -7.65 -20.46 -0.16
N LEU A 95 -6.57 -20.47 -0.96
CA LEU A 95 -6.54 -19.77 -2.25
C LEU A 95 -7.65 -20.27 -3.19
N TYR A 96 -7.88 -21.58 -3.25
CA TYR A 96 -8.96 -22.14 -4.06
C TYR A 96 -10.34 -21.77 -3.56
N VAL A 97 -10.57 -21.76 -2.24
CA VAL A 97 -11.84 -21.34 -1.64
C VAL A 97 -12.13 -19.88 -1.95
N VAL A 98 -11.14 -19.00 -1.78
CA VAL A 98 -11.29 -17.58 -2.12
C VAL A 98 -11.54 -17.40 -3.63
N THR A 99 -10.83 -18.14 -4.47
CA THR A 99 -11.06 -18.11 -5.94
C THR A 99 -12.46 -18.59 -6.30
N ALA A 100 -12.92 -19.68 -5.68
CA ALA A 100 -14.27 -20.21 -5.90
C ALA A 100 -15.36 -19.21 -5.46
N PHE A 101 -15.14 -18.47 -4.37
CA PHE A 101 -16.04 -17.41 -3.94
C PHE A 101 -16.19 -16.32 -5.01
N PHE A 102 -15.08 -15.78 -5.53
CA PHE A 102 -15.14 -14.75 -6.58
C PHE A 102 -15.71 -15.28 -7.89
N PHE A 103 -15.39 -16.52 -8.27
CA PHE A 103 -15.98 -17.14 -9.45
C PHE A 103 -17.47 -17.40 -9.28
N GLY A 104 -17.91 -17.75 -8.07
CA GLY A 104 -19.34 -17.88 -7.76
C GLY A 104 -20.10 -16.56 -7.97
N MET A 105 -19.50 -15.41 -7.61
CA MET A 105 -20.09 -14.11 -7.91
C MET A 105 -20.14 -13.84 -9.43
N MET A 106 -19.09 -14.20 -10.19
CA MET A 106 -19.05 -13.99 -11.65
C MET A 106 -20.02 -14.88 -12.42
N VAL A 107 -20.32 -16.08 -11.94
CA VAL A 107 -21.33 -16.97 -12.57
C VAL A 107 -22.74 -16.56 -12.16
N GLY A 108 -22.89 -15.87 -11.03
CA GLY A 108 -24.16 -15.43 -10.45
C GLY A 108 -24.40 -13.93 -10.61
N PRO A 109 -24.46 -13.18 -9.49
CA PRO A 109 -24.94 -11.81 -9.47
C PRO A 109 -24.02 -10.76 -10.13
N ALA A 110 -22.75 -11.09 -10.39
CA ALA A 110 -21.81 -10.22 -11.09
C ALA A 110 -21.37 -10.85 -12.43
N ASN A 111 -22.29 -11.49 -13.14
CA ASN A 111 -21.98 -12.08 -14.45
C ASN A 111 -21.69 -11.00 -15.49
N PRO A 112 -20.46 -10.91 -16.02
CA PRO A 112 -20.12 -9.89 -17.02
C PRO A 112 -20.64 -10.23 -18.44
N PHE A 113 -21.12 -11.45 -18.67
CA PHE A 113 -21.56 -11.94 -19.98
C PHE A 113 -23.09 -12.04 -20.11
N VAL A 114 -23.84 -11.27 -19.34
CA VAL A 114 -25.30 -11.16 -19.52
C VAL A 114 -25.57 -10.52 -20.88
N THR A 115 -26.41 -11.16 -21.69
CA THR A 115 -26.78 -10.68 -23.02
C THR A 115 -28.07 -9.88 -23.01
N THR A 116 -28.17 -8.92 -23.92
CA THR A 116 -29.37 -8.13 -24.19
C THR A 116 -29.64 -8.08 -25.69
N PRO A 117 -30.89 -8.22 -26.14
CA PRO A 117 -31.22 -7.98 -27.52
C PRO A 117 -31.31 -6.47 -27.82
N ASP A 118 -31.04 -6.11 -29.08
CA ASP A 118 -31.45 -4.84 -29.72
C ASP A 118 -30.77 -3.53 -29.21
N VAL A 119 -29.55 -3.56 -28.68
CA VAL A 119 -28.78 -2.33 -28.41
C VAL A 119 -27.91 -1.99 -29.62
N THR A 120 -28.22 -0.89 -30.30
CA THR A 120 -27.51 -0.44 -31.51
C THR A 120 -26.38 0.54 -31.21
N ALA A 121 -26.39 1.16 -30.05
CA ALA A 121 -25.35 2.08 -29.57
C ALA A 121 -25.18 1.93 -28.07
N GLY A 122 -23.93 1.95 -27.61
CA GLY A 122 -23.64 1.88 -26.18
C GLY A 122 -23.75 3.27 -25.54
N LEU A 123 -23.94 3.27 -24.19
CA LEU A 123 -24.06 4.49 -23.39
C LEU A 123 -22.71 5.23 -23.21
N GLY A 124 -21.60 4.54 -23.43
CA GLY A 124 -20.25 5.03 -23.14
C GLY A 124 -19.83 4.79 -21.67
N PRO A 125 -18.52 4.84 -21.41
CA PRO A 125 -18.01 4.74 -20.05
C PRO A 125 -18.33 5.99 -19.25
N ASN A 126 -18.20 5.90 -17.92
CA ASN A 126 -18.31 7.06 -17.04
C ASN A 126 -17.36 8.18 -17.48
N SER A 127 -17.86 9.42 -17.51
CA SER A 127 -17.11 10.59 -18.01
C SER A 127 -15.76 10.77 -17.32
N LEU A 128 -15.68 10.59 -16.00
CA LEU A 128 -14.44 10.69 -15.22
C LEU A 128 -13.39 9.64 -15.60
N LEU A 129 -13.80 8.52 -16.18
CA LEU A 129 -12.91 7.41 -16.58
C LEU A 129 -12.42 7.51 -18.02
N GLN A 130 -12.81 8.57 -18.75
CA GLN A 130 -12.43 8.82 -20.16
C GLN A 130 -11.46 9.98 -20.36
N ASP A 131 -11.12 10.71 -19.30
CA ASP A 131 -10.39 11.98 -19.44
C ASP A 131 -8.88 11.83 -19.20
N ASN A 132 -8.44 10.79 -18.49
CA ASN A 132 -7.05 10.68 -18.07
C ASN A 132 -6.47 9.26 -18.24
N PRO A 133 -5.26 9.10 -18.83
CA PRO A 133 -4.63 7.80 -19.04
C PRO A 133 -4.21 7.07 -17.75
N LEU A 134 -4.17 7.73 -16.58
CA LEU A 134 -3.90 7.07 -15.29
C LEU A 134 -4.95 5.99 -14.96
N VAL A 135 -6.15 6.06 -15.53
CA VAL A 135 -7.16 5.01 -15.42
C VAL A 135 -6.67 3.65 -15.94
N ALA A 136 -5.68 3.64 -16.83
CA ALA A 136 -5.11 2.40 -17.35
C ALA A 136 -4.17 1.71 -16.34
N ILE A 137 -3.52 2.45 -15.45
CA ILE A 137 -2.44 1.95 -14.59
C ILE A 137 -2.87 1.87 -13.12
N HIS A 138 -3.55 2.92 -12.63
CA HIS A 138 -3.93 3.04 -11.23
C HIS A 138 -4.79 1.88 -10.71
N PRO A 139 -5.97 1.53 -11.30
CA PRO A 139 -6.82 0.49 -10.77
C PRO A 139 -6.17 -0.91 -10.82
N PRO A 140 -5.50 -1.35 -11.90
CA PRO A 140 -4.79 -2.63 -11.89
C PRO A 140 -3.75 -2.75 -10.78
N LEU A 141 -3.00 -1.70 -10.46
CA LEU A 141 -2.03 -1.72 -9.35
C LEU A 141 -2.70 -1.81 -7.99
N LEU A 142 -3.84 -1.15 -7.79
CA LEU A 142 -4.66 -1.33 -6.59
C LEU A 142 -5.13 -2.78 -6.45
N TYR A 143 -5.67 -3.37 -7.52
CA TYR A 143 -6.13 -4.76 -7.51
C TYR A 143 -5.00 -5.74 -7.23
N ILE A 144 -3.82 -5.57 -7.82
CA ILE A 144 -2.65 -6.41 -7.52
C ILE A 144 -2.30 -6.31 -6.03
N GLY A 145 -2.37 -5.13 -5.45
CA GLY A 145 -2.14 -4.91 -4.03
C GLY A 145 -3.18 -5.60 -3.15
N PHE A 146 -4.46 -5.35 -3.39
CA PHE A 146 -5.58 -5.95 -2.65
C PHE A 146 -5.60 -7.46 -2.74
N VAL A 147 -5.65 -7.99 -3.97
CA VAL A 147 -5.71 -9.43 -4.22
C VAL A 147 -4.46 -10.13 -3.71
N GLY A 148 -3.31 -9.46 -3.79
CA GLY A 148 -2.03 -9.98 -3.33
C GLY A 148 -2.02 -10.32 -1.83
N PHE A 149 -2.78 -9.62 -0.99
CA PHE A 149 -2.91 -9.93 0.44
C PHE A 149 -3.63 -11.26 0.72
N THR A 150 -4.30 -11.86 -0.26
CA THR A 150 -4.86 -13.22 -0.13
C THR A 150 -3.77 -14.26 0.15
N VAL A 151 -2.57 -14.08 -0.42
CA VAL A 151 -1.48 -15.07 -0.26
C VAL A 151 -0.93 -15.09 1.19
N PRO A 152 -0.54 -13.96 1.81
CA PRO A 152 -0.16 -13.96 3.23
C PRO A 152 -1.29 -14.41 4.17
N PHE A 153 -2.55 -14.10 3.88
CA PHE A 153 -3.70 -14.64 4.61
C PHE A 153 -3.77 -16.17 4.50
N ALA A 154 -3.63 -16.71 3.28
CA ALA A 154 -3.64 -18.17 3.07
C ALA A 154 -2.52 -18.88 3.85
N PHE A 155 -1.32 -18.30 3.90
CA PHE A 155 -0.24 -18.79 4.75
C PHE A 155 -0.60 -18.73 6.25
N ALA A 156 -1.18 -17.62 6.71
CA ALA A 156 -1.59 -17.47 8.10
C ALA A 156 -2.60 -18.56 8.51
N ILE A 157 -3.63 -18.77 7.68
CA ILE A 157 -4.61 -19.85 7.92
C ILE A 157 -3.93 -21.23 7.87
N GLY A 158 -3.04 -21.48 6.91
CA GLY A 158 -2.29 -22.74 6.80
C GLY A 158 -1.43 -23.02 8.04
N MET A 159 -0.74 -22.02 8.58
CA MET A 159 0.03 -22.13 9.82
C MET A 159 -0.87 -22.38 11.03
N LEU A 160 -1.99 -21.67 11.13
CA LEU A 160 -2.95 -21.81 12.24
C LEU A 160 -3.66 -23.16 12.21
N ALA A 161 -4.15 -23.61 11.05
CA ALA A 161 -4.83 -24.90 10.88
C ALA A 161 -3.91 -26.08 11.27
N THR A 162 -2.64 -26.02 10.86
CA THR A 162 -1.67 -27.09 11.14
C THR A 162 -0.98 -26.97 12.50
N GLY A 163 -1.00 -25.78 13.13
CA GLY A 163 -0.20 -25.49 14.32
C GLY A 163 1.31 -25.42 14.05
N ARG A 164 1.75 -25.40 12.78
CA ARG A 164 3.16 -25.35 12.35
C ARG A 164 3.60 -23.91 12.09
N ILE A 165 3.88 -23.20 13.16
CA ILE A 165 4.32 -21.80 13.10
C ILE A 165 5.84 -21.76 13.09
N SER A 166 6.43 -21.63 11.91
CA SER A 166 7.89 -21.59 11.73
C SER A 166 8.35 -20.29 11.09
N ASP A 167 9.58 -19.88 11.40
CA ASP A 167 10.20 -18.68 10.85
C ASP A 167 10.33 -18.72 9.32
N ARG A 168 10.43 -19.91 8.73
CA ARG A 168 10.45 -20.08 7.27
C ARG A 168 9.21 -19.52 6.62
N TRP A 169 8.02 -19.87 7.12
CA TRP A 169 6.75 -19.44 6.55
C TRP A 169 6.51 -17.96 6.80
N GLN A 170 6.98 -17.42 7.92
CA GLN A 170 6.93 -15.98 8.20
C GLN A 170 7.75 -15.18 7.17
N ILE A 171 8.92 -15.68 6.77
CA ILE A 171 9.76 -15.05 5.73
C ILE A 171 9.03 -15.04 4.38
N GLU A 172 8.39 -16.15 3.99
CA GLU A 172 7.63 -16.20 2.73
C GLU A 172 6.39 -15.30 2.81
N CYS A 173 5.64 -15.33 3.90
CA CYS A 173 4.49 -14.46 4.15
C CYS A 173 4.87 -12.97 4.00
N ARG A 174 5.97 -12.54 4.61
CA ARG A 174 6.50 -11.18 4.48
C ARG A 174 6.82 -10.79 3.04
N ARG A 175 7.38 -11.71 2.24
CA ARG A 175 7.71 -11.41 0.83
C ARG A 175 6.46 -11.12 0.00
N TRP A 176 5.42 -11.92 0.18
CA TRP A 176 4.15 -11.70 -0.48
C TRP A 176 3.47 -10.41 0.02
N THR A 177 3.53 -10.16 1.34
CA THR A 177 3.03 -8.90 1.90
C THR A 177 3.77 -7.69 1.34
N LEU A 178 5.11 -7.75 1.22
CA LEU A 178 5.90 -6.65 0.65
C LEU A 178 5.57 -6.41 -0.82
N PHE A 179 5.34 -7.46 -1.60
CA PHE A 179 4.88 -7.35 -3.00
C PHE A 179 3.53 -6.63 -3.07
N SER A 180 2.54 -7.09 -2.30
CA SER A 180 1.20 -6.50 -2.24
C SER A 180 1.23 -5.05 -1.75
N PHE A 181 1.98 -4.78 -0.67
CA PHE A 181 2.19 -3.45 -0.12
C PHE A 181 2.80 -2.49 -1.15
N THR A 182 3.82 -2.92 -1.88
CA THR A 182 4.46 -2.06 -2.89
C THR A 182 3.48 -1.70 -4.00
N SER A 183 2.75 -2.67 -4.53
CA SER A 183 1.74 -2.43 -5.57
C SER A 183 0.61 -1.51 -5.07
N LEU A 184 0.09 -1.78 -3.86
CA LEU A 184 -0.96 -0.97 -3.25
C LEU A 184 -0.49 0.47 -2.99
N SER A 185 0.74 0.66 -2.50
CA SER A 185 1.31 2.00 -2.25
C SER A 185 1.38 2.83 -3.53
N VAL A 186 1.89 2.24 -4.61
CA VAL A 186 1.95 2.93 -5.92
C VAL A 186 0.54 3.18 -6.44
N GLY A 187 -0.36 2.19 -6.31
CA GLY A 187 -1.75 2.33 -6.70
C GLY A 187 -2.45 3.48 -5.97
N ILE A 188 -2.31 3.61 -4.65
CA ILE A 188 -2.90 4.71 -3.87
C ILE A 188 -2.38 6.07 -4.35
N VAL A 189 -1.06 6.22 -4.54
CA VAL A 189 -0.49 7.51 -4.98
C VAL A 189 -0.92 7.88 -6.39
N LEU A 190 -0.98 6.91 -7.31
CA LEU A 190 -1.48 7.16 -8.67
C LEU A 190 -2.99 7.49 -8.67
N GLY A 191 -3.77 6.94 -7.73
CA GLY A 191 -5.17 7.31 -7.53
C GLY A 191 -5.34 8.73 -7.02
N ALA A 192 -4.50 9.13 -6.06
CA ALA A 192 -4.45 10.51 -5.59
C ALA A 192 -4.06 11.48 -6.72
N TRP A 193 -3.12 11.08 -7.58
CA TRP A 193 -2.74 11.88 -8.75
C TRP A 193 -3.86 11.95 -9.80
N TRP A 194 -4.55 10.81 -10.05
CA TRP A 194 -5.72 10.80 -10.93
C TRP A 194 -6.83 11.70 -10.40
N SER A 195 -7.17 11.63 -9.11
CA SER A 195 -8.14 12.52 -8.45
C SER A 195 -7.78 13.99 -8.63
N TYR A 196 -6.51 14.34 -8.43
CA TYR A 196 -5.99 15.69 -8.62
C TYR A 196 -6.16 16.21 -10.05
N GLN A 197 -5.99 15.34 -11.06
CA GLN A 197 -6.06 15.73 -12.47
C GLN A 197 -7.48 15.72 -13.05
N VAL A 198 -8.45 15.03 -12.43
CA VAL A 198 -9.74 14.75 -13.05
C VAL A 198 -10.93 15.37 -12.31
N LEU A 199 -10.89 15.42 -10.97
CA LEU A 199 -12.10 15.76 -10.19
C LEU A 199 -12.40 17.26 -10.08
N GLY A 200 -11.50 18.14 -10.49
CA GLY A 200 -11.75 19.59 -10.55
C GLY A 200 -11.79 20.31 -9.19
N TRP A 201 -11.57 19.62 -8.07
CA TRP A 201 -11.63 20.22 -6.72
C TRP A 201 -10.27 20.74 -6.21
N GLY A 202 -9.22 20.58 -7.00
CA GLY A 202 -7.87 21.03 -6.67
C GLY A 202 -7.26 20.33 -5.46
N GLY A 203 -7.62 19.08 -5.20
CA GLY A 203 -7.06 18.30 -4.12
C GLY A 203 -6.75 16.86 -4.54
N PHE A 204 -5.93 16.17 -3.77
CA PHE A 204 -5.46 14.82 -4.09
C PHE A 204 -5.91 13.75 -3.09
N TRP A 205 -6.54 14.13 -1.96
CA TRP A 205 -7.05 13.23 -0.92
C TRP A 205 -8.22 13.86 -0.17
N GLY A 206 -9.40 13.32 -0.33
CA GLY A 206 -10.65 13.84 0.23
C GLY A 206 -11.18 13.07 1.45
N TRP A 207 -10.48 12.03 1.93
CA TRP A 207 -11.00 11.07 2.92
C TRP A 207 -12.29 10.39 2.46
N ASP A 208 -12.44 10.25 1.13
CA ASP A 208 -13.54 9.49 0.57
C ASP A 208 -13.54 8.05 1.10
N PRO A 209 -14.70 7.43 1.34
CA PRO A 209 -14.77 6.05 1.81
C PRO A 209 -14.01 5.03 0.95
N VAL A 210 -13.88 5.27 -0.37
CA VAL A 210 -13.10 4.42 -1.28
C VAL A 210 -11.60 4.61 -1.08
N GLU A 211 -11.15 5.84 -0.85
CA GLU A 211 -9.76 6.14 -0.47
C GLU A 211 -9.42 5.48 0.87
N ASN A 212 -10.31 5.63 1.86
CA ASN A 212 -10.18 5.01 3.17
C ASN A 212 -10.14 3.48 3.08
N ALA A 213 -10.97 2.88 2.21
CA ALA A 213 -10.98 1.44 1.95
C ALA A 213 -9.62 0.93 1.45
N ALA A 214 -8.85 1.75 0.71
CA ALA A 214 -7.50 1.42 0.29
C ALA A 214 -6.46 1.63 1.40
N LEU A 215 -6.62 2.68 2.21
CA LEU A 215 -5.72 3.03 3.28
C LEU A 215 -5.73 2.00 4.43
N LEU A 216 -6.90 1.45 4.78
CA LEU A 216 -7.06 0.52 5.90
C LEU A 216 -6.17 -0.75 5.79
N PRO A 217 -6.21 -1.55 4.71
CA PRO A 217 -5.30 -2.69 4.56
C PRO A 217 -3.85 -2.27 4.39
N TRP A 218 -3.57 -1.08 3.84
CA TRP A 218 -2.23 -0.51 3.75
C TRP A 218 -1.63 -0.26 5.14
N LEU A 219 -2.38 0.33 6.07
CA LEU A 219 -1.95 0.56 7.46
C LEU A 219 -1.66 -0.75 8.20
N CYS A 220 -2.56 -1.73 8.13
CA CYS A 220 -2.37 -3.04 8.75
C CYS A 220 -1.22 -3.83 8.12
N GLY A 221 -1.08 -3.79 6.79
CA GLY A 221 0.04 -4.40 6.07
C GLY A 221 1.38 -3.77 6.43
N THR A 222 1.42 -2.45 6.62
CA THR A 222 2.60 -1.72 7.09
C THR A 222 2.98 -2.13 8.52
N ALA A 223 2.00 -2.20 9.44
CA ALA A 223 2.22 -2.70 10.80
C ALA A 223 2.80 -4.12 10.78
N TYR A 224 2.25 -5.01 9.93
CA TYR A 224 2.77 -6.37 9.77
C TYR A 224 4.23 -6.38 9.28
N LEU A 225 4.58 -5.59 8.25
CA LEU A 225 5.94 -5.53 7.71
C LEU A 225 6.97 -5.09 8.76
N HIS A 226 6.59 -4.25 9.71
CA HIS A 226 7.44 -3.83 10.81
C HIS A 226 7.52 -4.87 11.93
N SER A 227 6.39 -5.43 12.36
CA SER A 227 6.36 -6.37 13.47
C SER A 227 6.95 -7.74 13.14
N VAL A 228 6.87 -8.17 11.87
CA VAL A 228 7.52 -9.42 11.43
C VAL A 228 9.05 -9.36 11.55
N LEU A 229 9.66 -8.16 11.51
CA LEU A 229 11.09 -7.99 11.76
C LEU A 229 11.47 -8.30 13.21
N VAL A 230 10.58 -7.96 14.15
CA VAL A 230 10.75 -8.30 15.58
C VAL A 230 10.64 -9.81 15.75
N GLN A 231 9.68 -10.45 15.10
CA GLN A 231 9.55 -11.91 15.15
C GLN A 231 10.77 -12.62 14.56
N GLU A 232 11.29 -12.18 13.41
CA GLU A 232 12.47 -12.78 12.79
C GLU A 232 13.75 -12.65 13.65
N ARG A 233 13.85 -11.59 14.44
CA ARG A 233 15.03 -11.32 15.26
C ARG A 233 14.94 -11.88 16.66
N ARG A 234 13.74 -11.86 17.24
CA ARG A 234 13.51 -12.09 18.66
C ARG A 234 12.49 -13.19 18.97
N GLY A 235 11.77 -13.69 17.96
CA GLY A 235 10.70 -14.68 18.14
C GLY A 235 9.44 -14.13 18.82
N LEU A 236 9.36 -12.78 18.99
CA LEU A 236 8.23 -12.11 19.65
C LEU A 236 7.11 -11.77 18.65
N MET A 237 5.95 -11.34 19.14
CA MET A 237 4.81 -10.83 18.36
C MET A 237 4.15 -11.84 17.40
N ARG A 238 4.19 -13.14 17.69
CA ARG A 238 3.61 -14.18 16.82
C ARG A 238 2.11 -14.03 16.64
N VAL A 239 1.36 -13.85 17.74
CA VAL A 239 -0.10 -13.63 17.71
C VAL A 239 -0.40 -12.36 16.91
N TRP A 240 0.33 -11.29 17.21
CA TRP A 240 0.15 -10.00 16.58
C TRP A 240 0.32 -10.06 15.07
N ASN A 241 1.38 -10.72 14.57
CA ASN A 241 1.65 -10.88 13.15
C ASN A 241 0.57 -11.68 12.41
N LEU A 242 0.08 -12.76 13.02
CA LEU A 242 -1.01 -13.53 12.43
C LEU A 242 -2.31 -12.72 12.42
N SER A 243 -2.60 -11.99 13.50
CA SER A 243 -3.77 -11.10 13.58
C SER A 243 -3.71 -10.00 12.52
N LEU A 244 -2.55 -9.36 12.33
CA LEU A 244 -2.38 -8.34 11.29
C LEU A 244 -2.53 -8.92 9.88
N SER A 245 -2.02 -10.13 9.63
CA SER A 245 -2.19 -10.79 8.32
C SER A 245 -3.66 -11.11 8.01
N VAL A 246 -4.41 -11.60 9.03
CA VAL A 246 -5.87 -11.83 8.91
C VAL A 246 -6.60 -10.51 8.73
N ALA A 247 -6.32 -9.51 9.57
CA ALA A 247 -6.96 -8.19 9.51
C ALA A 247 -6.72 -7.49 8.16
N THR A 248 -5.50 -7.55 7.62
CA THR A 248 -5.17 -6.94 6.32
C THR A 248 -6.06 -7.49 5.21
N PHE A 249 -6.22 -8.82 5.13
CA PHE A 249 -7.10 -9.43 4.14
C PHE A 249 -8.58 -9.17 4.43
N ALA A 250 -9.01 -9.25 5.68
CA ALA A 250 -10.38 -8.94 6.06
C ALA A 250 -10.75 -7.50 5.65
N LEU A 251 -9.87 -6.53 5.92
CA LEU A 251 -10.07 -5.13 5.50
C LEU A 251 -10.07 -4.95 3.99
N THR A 252 -9.36 -5.79 3.24
CA THR A 252 -9.46 -5.81 1.77
C THR A 252 -10.86 -6.23 1.30
N ILE A 253 -11.44 -7.26 1.92
CA ILE A 253 -12.81 -7.69 1.61
C ILE A 253 -13.82 -6.64 2.06
N LEU A 254 -13.65 -6.05 3.23
CA LEU A 254 -14.48 -4.93 3.69
C LEU A 254 -14.38 -3.73 2.73
N GLY A 255 -13.18 -3.38 2.28
CA GLY A 255 -12.98 -2.35 1.28
C GLY A 255 -13.71 -2.65 -0.03
N THR A 256 -13.68 -3.91 -0.48
CA THR A 256 -14.44 -4.37 -1.66
C THR A 256 -15.94 -4.23 -1.43
N PHE A 257 -16.45 -4.56 -0.23
CA PHE A 257 -17.84 -4.31 0.14
C PHE A 257 -18.19 -2.82 0.06
N LEU A 258 -17.38 -1.96 0.69
CA LEU A 258 -17.63 -0.51 0.70
C LEU A 258 -17.69 0.08 -0.72
N THR A 259 -16.79 -0.36 -1.60
CA THR A 259 -16.68 0.17 -2.98
C THR A 259 -17.70 -0.43 -3.97
N ARG A 260 -18.32 -1.58 -3.65
CA ARG A 260 -19.14 -2.35 -4.60
C ARG A 260 -20.57 -2.61 -4.17
N SER A 261 -20.93 -2.30 -2.93
CA SER A 261 -22.31 -2.50 -2.43
C SER A 261 -23.28 -1.39 -2.82
N GLY A 262 -22.77 -0.21 -3.19
CA GLY A 262 -23.61 0.98 -3.40
C GLY A 262 -24.20 1.56 -2.11
N VAL A 263 -23.76 1.09 -0.95
CA VAL A 263 -24.26 1.53 0.36
C VAL A 263 -23.69 2.88 0.78
N ILE A 264 -22.58 3.30 0.15
CA ILE A 264 -21.88 4.54 0.49
C ILE A 264 -21.96 5.52 -0.67
N ASN A 265 -22.34 6.77 -0.36
CA ASN A 265 -22.17 7.88 -1.28
C ASN A 265 -20.69 8.22 -1.43
N SER A 266 -20.12 7.99 -2.60
CA SER A 266 -18.74 8.30 -2.94
C SER A 266 -18.64 8.77 -4.37
N VAL A 267 -17.77 9.74 -4.62
CA VAL A 267 -17.42 10.20 -5.99
C VAL A 267 -16.71 9.10 -6.80
N HIS A 268 -16.25 8.05 -6.12
CA HIS A 268 -15.62 6.86 -6.72
C HIS A 268 -16.55 5.65 -6.79
N ALA A 269 -17.83 5.76 -6.39
CA ALA A 269 -18.81 4.67 -6.47
C ALA A 269 -19.49 4.68 -7.84
N PHE A 270 -18.88 4.03 -8.81
CA PHE A 270 -19.36 3.98 -10.19
C PHE A 270 -20.47 2.92 -10.43
N SER A 271 -20.91 2.18 -9.41
CA SER A 271 -21.95 1.17 -9.56
C SER A 271 -22.67 0.87 -8.25
N GLN A 272 -24.00 0.76 -8.31
CA GLN A 272 -24.82 0.19 -7.23
C GLN A 272 -25.05 -1.30 -7.53
N SER A 273 -24.95 -2.17 -6.52
CA SER A 273 -25.11 -3.61 -6.75
C SER A 273 -25.73 -4.35 -5.57
N THR A 274 -26.29 -5.52 -5.88
CA THR A 274 -26.82 -6.48 -4.89
C THR A 274 -25.72 -7.33 -4.22
N LEU A 275 -24.43 -7.07 -4.49
CA LEU A 275 -23.32 -7.84 -3.94
C LEU A 275 -23.02 -7.56 -2.47
N GLY A 276 -23.59 -6.48 -1.90
CA GLY A 276 -23.36 -6.08 -0.52
C GLY A 276 -23.48 -7.23 0.49
N PRO A 277 -24.66 -7.90 0.58
CA PRO A 277 -24.85 -9.02 1.53
C PRO A 277 -23.87 -10.17 1.35
N ILE A 278 -23.48 -10.48 0.13
CA ILE A 278 -22.53 -11.57 -0.18
C ILE A 278 -21.13 -11.22 0.31
N LEU A 279 -20.65 -10.01 0.01
CA LEU A 279 -19.33 -9.53 0.39
C LEU A 279 -19.20 -9.34 1.91
N ILE A 280 -20.22 -8.79 2.57
CA ILE A 280 -20.19 -8.60 4.02
C ILE A 280 -20.27 -9.94 4.76
N SER A 281 -21.04 -10.91 4.24
CA SER A 281 -21.08 -12.28 4.78
C SER A 281 -19.71 -12.96 4.68
N PHE A 282 -19.04 -12.82 3.54
CA PHE A 282 -17.69 -13.36 3.35
C PHE A 282 -16.66 -12.69 4.26
N PHE A 283 -16.78 -11.37 4.46
CA PHE A 283 -15.96 -10.65 5.44
C PHE A 283 -16.11 -11.26 6.84
N PHE A 284 -17.32 -11.48 7.32
CA PHE A 284 -17.55 -12.09 8.63
C PHE A 284 -17.00 -13.53 8.71
N VAL A 285 -17.12 -14.33 7.64
CA VAL A 285 -16.52 -15.66 7.59
C VAL A 285 -14.99 -15.57 7.73
N VAL A 286 -14.33 -14.65 7.02
CA VAL A 286 -12.88 -14.43 7.12
C VAL A 286 -12.47 -14.03 8.53
N VAL A 287 -13.21 -13.10 9.17
CA VAL A 287 -12.95 -12.63 10.53
C VAL A 287 -13.14 -13.76 11.55
N VAL A 288 -14.27 -14.44 11.52
CA VAL A 288 -14.60 -15.51 12.48
C VAL A 288 -13.64 -16.69 12.34
N VAL A 289 -13.35 -17.14 11.12
CA VAL A 289 -12.41 -18.24 10.90
C VAL A 289 -10.99 -17.83 11.28
N GLY A 290 -10.53 -16.66 10.85
CA GLY A 290 -9.18 -16.20 11.10
C GLY A 290 -8.90 -15.98 12.58
N PHE A 291 -9.69 -15.17 13.27
CA PHE A 291 -9.52 -14.89 14.70
C PHE A 291 -9.94 -16.06 15.58
N GLY A 292 -10.92 -16.87 15.17
CA GLY A 292 -11.28 -18.13 15.84
C GLY A 292 -10.12 -19.12 15.86
N LEU A 293 -9.41 -19.28 14.74
CA LEU A 293 -8.20 -20.11 14.68
C LEU A 293 -7.05 -19.56 15.54
N ILE A 294 -6.89 -18.23 15.60
CA ILE A 294 -5.89 -17.60 16.48
C ILE A 294 -6.24 -17.87 17.93
N ALA A 295 -7.50 -17.71 18.34
CA ALA A 295 -7.96 -18.00 19.70
C ALA A 295 -7.77 -19.48 20.05
N TRP A 296 -8.15 -20.38 19.17
CA TRP A 296 -7.98 -21.83 19.35
C TRP A 296 -6.52 -22.26 19.52
N ARG A 297 -5.58 -21.58 18.84
CA ARG A 297 -4.15 -21.89 18.90
C ARG A 297 -3.36 -21.03 19.88
N GLY A 298 -4.01 -20.19 20.67
CA GLY A 298 -3.40 -19.20 21.55
C GLY A 298 -2.21 -19.71 22.36
N ASP A 299 -2.31 -20.89 22.98
CA ASP A 299 -1.23 -21.48 23.78
C ASP A 299 0.03 -21.81 22.97
N ARG A 300 -0.12 -22.26 21.72
CA ARG A 300 1.01 -22.56 20.82
C ARG A 300 1.65 -21.32 20.23
N LEU A 301 0.98 -20.18 20.31
CA LEU A 301 1.43 -18.89 19.79
C LEU A 301 2.23 -18.08 20.82
N ARG A 302 2.30 -18.52 22.08
CA ARG A 302 3.03 -17.79 23.12
C ARG A 302 4.47 -17.54 22.69
N SER A 303 4.88 -16.30 22.80
CA SER A 303 6.26 -15.89 22.51
C SER A 303 7.18 -16.38 23.64
N PRO A 304 8.41 -16.82 23.32
CA PRO A 304 9.32 -17.39 24.31
C PRO A 304 9.93 -16.37 25.30
N GLY A 305 9.61 -15.08 25.18
CA GLY A 305 10.12 -14.01 26.04
C GLY A 305 9.28 -12.75 25.96
N GLY A 306 9.67 -11.74 26.75
CA GLY A 306 9.07 -10.41 26.78
C GLY A 306 9.93 -9.35 26.07
N ILE A 307 9.46 -8.11 26.07
CA ILE A 307 10.22 -6.94 25.61
C ILE A 307 11.14 -6.48 26.75
N ASP A 308 12.45 -6.75 26.62
CA ASP A 308 13.43 -6.46 27.66
C ASP A 308 13.76 -4.96 27.77
N ALA A 309 13.62 -4.21 26.67
CA ALA A 309 13.97 -2.80 26.60
C ALA A 309 12.86 -2.00 25.88
N PRO A 310 11.87 -1.48 26.62
CA PRO A 310 10.80 -0.67 26.03
C PRO A 310 11.29 0.54 25.23
N LEU A 311 12.41 1.14 25.63
CA LEU A 311 13.07 2.25 24.92
C LEU A 311 14.03 1.77 23.81
N GLY A 312 14.10 0.48 23.53
CA GLY A 312 14.86 -0.09 22.44
C GLY A 312 14.06 -0.17 21.14
N ARG A 313 14.69 -0.74 20.10
CA ARG A 313 14.05 -0.93 18.80
C ARG A 313 12.80 -1.79 18.87
N GLU A 314 12.73 -2.76 19.79
CA GLU A 314 11.56 -3.63 20.00
C GLU A 314 10.33 -2.83 20.46
N GLY A 315 10.52 -1.95 21.45
CA GLY A 315 9.45 -1.08 21.94
C GLY A 315 9.03 -0.04 20.90
N ALA A 316 9.99 0.51 20.13
CA ALA A 316 9.67 1.41 19.02
C ALA A 316 8.80 0.72 17.94
N PHE A 317 9.06 -0.55 17.59
CA PHE A 317 8.21 -1.31 16.67
C PHE A 317 6.84 -1.63 17.27
N LEU A 318 6.75 -1.91 18.58
CA LEU A 318 5.46 -2.09 19.24
C LEU A 318 4.63 -0.79 19.19
N LEU A 319 5.24 0.35 19.56
CA LEU A 319 4.58 1.65 19.51
C LEU A 319 4.14 2.00 18.09
N ASN A 320 5.01 1.77 17.09
CA ASN A 320 4.68 1.95 15.68
C ASN A 320 3.46 1.14 15.26
N ASN A 321 3.37 -0.13 15.68
CA ASN A 321 2.23 -0.98 15.38
C ASN A 321 0.94 -0.49 16.06
N LEU A 322 1.03 -0.03 17.31
CA LEU A 322 -0.12 0.54 18.03
C LEU A 322 -0.61 1.81 17.33
N LEU A 323 0.30 2.66 16.84
CA LEU A 323 -0.08 3.85 16.08
C LEU A 323 -0.76 3.47 14.75
N PHE A 324 -0.21 2.53 13.98
CA PHE A 324 -0.84 2.11 12.72
C PHE A 324 -2.21 1.48 12.93
N VAL A 325 -2.34 0.57 13.92
CA VAL A 325 -3.63 -0.09 14.21
C VAL A 325 -4.62 0.89 14.81
N GLY A 326 -4.18 1.77 15.70
CA GLY A 326 -5.02 2.84 16.27
C GLY A 326 -5.52 3.79 15.18
N PHE A 327 -4.65 4.20 14.26
CA PHE A 327 -5.04 5.03 13.13
C PHE A 327 -6.02 4.29 12.19
N ALA A 328 -5.74 3.04 11.84
CA ALA A 328 -6.65 2.21 11.05
C ALA A 328 -8.02 2.07 11.73
N PHE A 329 -8.06 1.87 13.06
CA PHE A 329 -9.31 1.77 13.81
C PHE A 329 -10.12 3.07 13.73
N VAL A 330 -9.49 4.23 13.88
CA VAL A 330 -10.21 5.52 13.82
C VAL A 330 -10.69 5.82 12.40
N VAL A 331 -9.88 5.54 11.38
CA VAL A 331 -10.31 5.68 9.97
C VAL A 331 -11.47 4.74 9.67
N LEU A 332 -11.41 3.49 10.14
CA LEU A 332 -12.49 2.51 10.00
C LEU A 332 -13.78 3.00 10.67
N LEU A 333 -13.67 3.48 11.91
CA LEU A 333 -14.82 3.99 12.67
C LEU A 333 -15.47 5.18 11.95
N GLY A 334 -14.67 6.18 11.53
CA GLY A 334 -15.18 7.35 10.79
C GLY A 334 -15.82 6.98 9.45
N THR A 335 -15.27 5.97 8.76
CA THR A 335 -15.79 5.51 7.47
C THR A 335 -17.10 4.71 7.62
N LEU A 336 -17.22 3.90 8.67
CA LEU A 336 -18.44 3.11 8.93
C LEU A 336 -19.52 3.87 9.70
N PHE A 337 -19.17 4.94 10.40
CA PHE A 337 -20.10 5.69 11.24
C PHE A 337 -21.34 6.18 10.48
N PRO A 338 -21.24 6.78 9.27
CA PRO A 338 -22.41 7.17 8.50
C PRO A 338 -23.39 6.01 8.26
N LEU A 339 -22.88 4.85 7.88
CA LEU A 339 -23.69 3.64 7.63
C LEU A 339 -24.39 3.14 8.89
N LEU A 340 -23.67 3.08 10.00
CA LEU A 340 -24.23 2.63 11.28
C LEU A 340 -25.27 3.60 11.80
N TYR A 341 -25.01 4.90 11.66
CA TYR A 341 -25.93 5.95 12.07
C TYR A 341 -27.23 5.91 11.24
N GLU A 342 -27.11 5.81 9.90
CA GLU A 342 -28.25 5.71 8.99
C GLU A 342 -29.08 4.44 9.26
N ALA A 343 -28.42 3.30 9.52
CA ALA A 343 -29.09 2.04 9.84
C ALA A 343 -29.95 2.12 11.12
N VAL A 344 -29.54 2.94 12.09
CA VAL A 344 -30.26 3.09 13.37
C VAL A 344 -31.29 4.22 13.34
N THR A 345 -30.93 5.36 12.75
CA THR A 345 -31.72 6.59 12.82
C THR A 345 -32.54 6.90 11.57
N GLN A 346 -32.26 6.20 10.47
CA GLN A 346 -32.77 6.47 9.12
C GLN A 346 -32.46 7.90 8.63
N GLN A 347 -31.39 8.53 9.21
CA GLN A 347 -30.92 9.85 8.84
C GLN A 347 -29.51 9.76 8.29
N GLN A 348 -29.26 10.44 7.19
CA GLN A 348 -27.93 10.50 6.60
C GLN A 348 -27.06 11.53 7.33
N VAL A 349 -25.85 11.14 7.63
CA VAL A 349 -24.80 12.00 8.19
C VAL A 349 -23.52 11.80 7.39
N ASN A 350 -22.73 12.86 7.24
CA ASN A 350 -21.42 12.78 6.58
C ASN A 350 -20.30 13.08 7.58
N VAL A 351 -19.27 12.24 7.57
CA VAL A 351 -18.04 12.45 8.32
C VAL A 351 -17.01 13.00 7.35
N GLY A 352 -16.81 14.32 7.37
CA GLY A 352 -15.95 15.01 6.41
C GLY A 352 -14.47 15.05 6.81
N ALA A 353 -13.65 15.63 5.92
CA ALA A 353 -12.22 15.80 6.08
C ALA A 353 -11.76 16.42 7.42
N PRO A 354 -12.47 17.38 8.05
CA PRO A 354 -12.06 17.94 9.33
C PRO A 354 -11.89 16.90 10.45
N PHE A 355 -12.79 15.89 10.52
CA PHE A 355 -12.68 14.79 11.48
C PHE A 355 -11.39 14.00 11.27
N PHE A 356 -11.19 13.53 10.04
CA PHE A 356 -10.02 12.70 9.72
C PHE A 356 -8.71 13.47 9.85
N ASN A 357 -8.65 14.72 9.40
CA ASN A 357 -7.46 15.56 9.50
C ASN A 357 -7.06 15.82 10.95
N THR A 358 -8.03 16.11 11.84
CA THR A 358 -7.76 16.36 13.27
C THR A 358 -7.04 15.17 13.91
N ILE A 359 -7.37 13.94 13.48
CA ILE A 359 -6.79 12.72 14.04
C ILE A 359 -5.55 12.29 13.28
N ALA A 360 -5.53 12.42 11.95
CA ALA A 360 -4.41 12.02 11.13
C ALA A 360 -3.12 12.81 11.45
N ILE A 361 -3.23 14.10 11.81
CA ILE A 361 -2.09 14.95 12.13
C ILE A 361 -1.27 14.39 13.31
N PRO A 362 -1.80 14.14 14.52
CA PRO A 362 -1.01 13.61 15.62
C PRO A 362 -0.46 12.21 15.35
N PHE A 363 -1.22 11.33 14.65
CA PHE A 363 -0.69 10.03 14.23
C PHE A 363 0.47 10.17 13.25
N GLY A 364 0.33 11.01 12.22
CA GLY A 364 1.35 11.27 11.21
C GLY A 364 2.63 11.86 11.81
N LEU A 365 2.52 12.86 12.68
CA LEU A 365 3.67 13.45 13.36
C LEU A 365 4.37 12.43 14.29
N SER A 366 3.61 11.60 15.00
CA SER A 366 4.16 10.54 15.84
C SER A 366 4.90 9.48 15.03
N LEU A 367 4.36 9.08 13.89
CA LEU A 367 5.02 8.15 12.96
C LEU A 367 6.30 8.75 12.36
N LEU A 368 6.28 10.03 11.94
CA LEU A 368 7.49 10.73 11.47
C LEU A 368 8.57 10.78 12.55
N PHE A 369 8.20 11.05 13.81
CA PHE A 369 9.14 11.01 14.94
C PHE A 369 9.74 9.62 15.12
N LEU A 370 8.92 8.56 15.08
CA LEU A 370 9.42 7.18 15.14
C LEU A 370 10.33 6.83 13.96
N MET A 371 10.00 7.30 12.76
CA MET A 371 10.86 7.12 11.58
C MET A 371 12.21 7.79 11.74
N ALA A 372 12.29 8.93 12.46
CA ALA A 372 13.53 9.60 12.77
C ALA A 372 14.38 8.83 13.79
N VAL A 373 13.74 8.28 14.83
CA VAL A 373 14.43 7.72 16.01
C VAL A 373 14.69 6.22 15.88
N ALA A 374 13.70 5.43 15.46
CA ALA A 374 13.76 3.97 15.49
C ALA A 374 14.94 3.35 14.72
N PRO A 375 15.38 3.86 13.54
CA PRO A 375 16.56 3.32 12.84
C PRO A 375 17.87 3.46 13.63
N ALA A 376 17.97 4.46 14.52
CA ALA A 376 19.15 4.71 15.33
C ALA A 376 19.21 3.85 16.60
N LEU A 377 18.07 3.28 17.04
CA LEU A 377 17.97 2.44 18.23
C LEU A 377 18.65 1.07 18.03
N SER A 378 19.15 0.51 19.11
CA SER A 378 19.65 -0.88 19.17
C SER A 378 18.53 -1.86 19.49
N TRP A 379 18.71 -3.15 19.14
CA TRP A 379 17.77 -4.22 19.46
C TRP A 379 17.66 -4.53 20.95
N ARG A 380 18.66 -4.12 21.73
CA ARG A 380 18.72 -4.22 23.19
C ARG A 380 18.91 -2.83 23.79
N LYS A 381 19.24 -2.76 25.06
CA LYS A 381 19.56 -1.52 25.74
C LYS A 381 20.61 -0.72 24.96
N ILE A 382 20.38 0.56 24.78
CA ILE A 382 21.31 1.50 24.17
C ILE A 382 21.81 2.46 25.24
N ASN A 383 23.09 2.78 25.19
CA ASN A 383 23.63 3.84 26.03
C ASN A 383 23.19 5.21 25.47
N GLY A 384 22.72 6.10 26.34
CA GLY A 384 22.24 7.42 25.96
C GLY A 384 23.26 8.26 25.19
N SER A 385 24.55 8.16 25.52
CA SER A 385 25.62 8.84 24.79
C SER A 385 25.76 8.37 23.34
N VAL A 386 25.64 7.07 23.11
CA VAL A 386 25.67 6.48 21.75
C VAL A 386 24.43 6.92 20.97
N LEU A 387 23.27 6.95 21.59
CA LEU A 387 22.03 7.40 20.96
C LEU A 387 22.14 8.88 20.57
N TRP A 388 22.61 9.72 21.50
CA TRP A 388 22.83 11.15 21.25
C TRP A 388 23.79 11.36 20.06
N HIS A 389 24.91 10.66 20.02
CA HIS A 389 25.85 10.75 18.89
C HIS A 389 25.25 10.33 17.55
N ARG A 390 24.27 9.40 17.57
CA ARG A 390 23.59 8.98 16.34
C ARG A 390 22.52 9.95 15.87
N LEU A 391 21.85 10.64 16.77
CA LEU A 391 20.69 11.46 16.50
C LEU A 391 20.99 12.98 16.49
N SER A 392 22.09 13.44 17.11
CA SER A 392 22.37 14.88 17.26
C SER A 392 22.43 15.61 15.92
N ILE A 393 23.23 15.16 14.95
CA ILE A 393 23.30 15.79 13.63
C ILE A 393 21.94 15.79 12.92
N PRO A 394 21.23 14.63 12.76
CA PRO A 394 19.89 14.62 12.21
C PRO A 394 18.89 15.56 12.93
N ALA A 395 18.94 15.62 14.27
CA ALA A 395 18.06 16.49 15.05
C ALA A 395 18.34 17.98 14.76
N TRP A 396 19.62 18.38 14.68
CA TRP A 396 19.98 19.74 14.31
C TRP A 396 19.55 20.12 12.90
N VAL A 397 19.56 19.16 11.94
CA VAL A 397 18.99 19.37 10.60
C VAL A 397 17.50 19.69 10.71
N GLY A 398 16.76 18.97 11.56
CA GLY A 398 15.34 19.24 11.81
C GLY A 398 15.13 20.62 12.42
N VAL A 399 15.91 20.99 13.45
CA VAL A 399 15.82 22.32 14.09
C VAL A 399 16.13 23.43 13.08
N LEU A 400 17.22 23.28 12.31
CA LEU A 400 17.58 24.26 11.27
C LEU A 400 16.46 24.43 10.25
N THR A 401 15.82 23.34 9.84
CA THR A 401 14.68 23.40 8.90
C THR A 401 13.54 24.22 9.47
N VAL A 402 13.18 24.03 10.75
CA VAL A 402 12.14 24.83 11.41
C VAL A 402 12.53 26.32 11.45
N VAL A 403 13.78 26.62 11.82
CA VAL A 403 14.28 28.00 11.86
C VAL A 403 14.20 28.65 10.48
N LEU A 404 14.64 27.96 9.43
CA LEU A 404 14.54 28.46 8.07
C LEU A 404 13.07 28.68 7.63
N CYS A 405 12.18 27.73 7.91
CA CYS A 405 10.75 27.90 7.63
C CYS A 405 10.18 29.19 8.30
N VAL A 406 10.53 29.44 9.57
CA VAL A 406 10.10 30.64 10.29
C VAL A 406 10.68 31.91 9.67
N ILE A 407 11.96 31.93 9.29
CA ILE A 407 12.62 33.05 8.62
C ILE A 407 11.94 33.37 7.28
N PHE A 408 11.58 32.33 6.50
CA PHE A 408 10.86 32.49 5.23
C PHE A 408 9.35 32.70 5.41
N GLY A 409 8.90 33.10 6.59
CA GLY A 409 7.53 33.54 6.84
C GLY A 409 6.51 32.40 7.03
N ARG A 410 6.93 31.14 7.03
CA ARG A 410 6.00 30.02 7.26
C ARG A 410 5.57 29.99 8.72
N ARG A 411 4.29 29.71 8.97
CA ARG A 411 3.66 29.72 10.30
C ARG A 411 2.83 28.46 10.51
N GLY A 412 2.36 28.25 11.73
CA GLY A 412 1.55 27.10 12.13
C GLY A 412 2.36 26.04 12.86
N PHE A 413 1.88 25.60 14.03
CA PHE A 413 2.57 24.61 14.87
C PHE A 413 2.74 23.26 14.16
N ALA A 414 1.63 22.68 13.66
CA ALA A 414 1.66 21.34 13.04
C ALA A 414 2.54 21.29 11.78
N PRO A 415 2.44 22.25 10.81
CA PRO A 415 3.32 22.24 9.64
C PRO A 415 4.80 22.39 10.00
N LEU A 416 5.16 23.31 10.91
CA LEU A 416 6.56 23.50 11.33
C LEU A 416 7.13 22.24 11.99
N VAL A 417 6.36 21.58 12.86
CA VAL A 417 6.76 20.30 13.46
C VAL A 417 6.87 19.23 12.37
N GLY A 418 5.94 19.20 11.41
CA GLY A 418 5.97 18.27 10.27
C GLY A 418 7.24 18.40 9.43
N PHE A 419 7.63 19.62 9.04
CA PHE A 419 8.87 19.88 8.31
C PHE A 419 10.12 19.53 9.13
N GLY A 420 10.14 19.91 10.41
CA GLY A 420 11.25 19.61 11.31
C GLY A 420 11.45 18.09 11.48
N LEU A 421 10.37 17.35 11.75
CA LEU A 421 10.41 15.90 11.88
C LEU A 421 10.72 15.21 10.55
N GLY A 422 10.18 15.71 9.43
CA GLY A 422 10.50 15.23 8.09
C GLY A 422 11.99 15.34 7.78
N ALA A 423 12.58 16.51 8.02
CA ALA A 423 14.02 16.74 7.81
C ALA A 423 14.88 15.89 8.76
N PHE A 424 14.49 15.76 10.03
CA PHE A 424 15.13 14.89 11.00
C PHE A 424 15.10 13.41 10.54
N ALA A 425 13.94 12.92 10.12
CA ALA A 425 13.77 11.55 9.65
C ALA A 425 14.56 11.30 8.34
N ALA A 426 14.54 12.25 7.39
CA ALA A 426 15.31 12.17 6.15
C ALA A 426 16.81 12.07 6.42
N ALA A 427 17.34 12.94 7.28
CA ALA A 427 18.76 12.92 7.65
C ALA A 427 19.16 11.59 8.31
N THR A 428 18.28 11.01 9.16
CA THR A 428 18.52 9.69 9.79
C THR A 428 18.50 8.57 8.75
N ALA A 429 17.54 8.58 7.81
CA ALA A 429 17.43 7.58 6.75
C ALA A 429 18.62 7.62 5.78
N VAL A 430 19.01 8.83 5.35
CA VAL A 430 20.20 9.04 4.49
C VAL A 430 21.45 8.56 5.20
N ARG A 431 21.65 8.91 6.47
CA ARG A 431 22.78 8.42 7.28
C ARG A 431 22.82 6.89 7.33
N ALA A 432 21.68 6.24 7.54
CA ALA A 432 21.59 4.78 7.57
C ALA A 432 21.96 4.16 6.22
N LEU A 433 21.50 4.72 5.10
CA LEU A 433 21.84 4.30 3.74
C LEU A 433 23.34 4.46 3.47
N VAL A 434 23.91 5.62 3.76
CA VAL A 434 25.34 5.91 3.54
C VAL A 434 26.22 4.94 4.33
N LEU A 435 25.90 4.69 5.59
CA LEU A 435 26.65 3.72 6.42
C LEU A 435 26.54 2.29 5.88
N SER A 436 25.35 1.89 5.41
CA SER A 436 25.13 0.58 4.81
C SER A 436 25.91 0.39 3.51
N VAL A 437 25.91 1.40 2.63
CA VAL A 437 26.65 1.37 1.35
C VAL A 437 28.17 1.36 1.62
N ARG A 438 28.65 2.18 2.57
CA ARG A 438 30.08 2.20 2.96
C ARG A 438 30.54 0.85 3.52
N ALA A 439 29.74 0.23 4.37
CA ALA A 439 30.05 -1.11 4.90
C ALA A 439 30.14 -2.18 3.80
N THR A 440 29.36 -2.06 2.74
CA THR A 440 29.37 -3.01 1.61
C THR A 440 30.60 -2.81 0.72
N ARG A 441 31.06 -1.57 0.54
CA ARG A 441 32.28 -1.26 -0.23
C ARG A 441 33.55 -1.88 0.38
N GLY A 442 33.64 -1.97 1.70
CA GLY A 442 34.73 -2.61 2.41
C GLY A 442 34.90 -4.11 2.11
N HIS A 443 33.89 -4.74 1.48
CA HIS A 443 33.92 -6.16 1.07
C HIS A 443 34.08 -6.34 -0.44
N HIS A 444 34.62 -5.38 -1.18
CA HIS A 444 34.83 -5.41 -2.65
C HIS A 444 33.57 -5.67 -3.48
N VAL A 445 32.39 -5.38 -2.93
CA VAL A 445 31.08 -5.50 -3.59
C VAL A 445 30.71 -4.14 -4.15
N GLY A 446 30.32 -4.06 -5.42
CA GLY A 446 29.96 -2.80 -6.08
C GLY A 446 28.86 -2.02 -5.33
N TRP A 447 28.90 -0.70 -5.40
CA TRP A 447 27.96 0.21 -4.70
C TRP A 447 26.48 -0.13 -4.95
N TRP A 448 26.15 -0.63 -6.14
CA TRP A 448 24.78 -1.04 -6.50
C TRP A 448 24.25 -2.17 -5.59
N ARG A 449 25.10 -3.17 -5.28
CA ARG A 449 24.74 -4.24 -4.34
C ARG A 449 24.58 -3.73 -2.90
N GLY A 450 25.16 -2.57 -2.59
CA GLY A 450 24.95 -1.88 -1.32
C GLY A 450 23.58 -1.21 -1.22
N LEU A 451 22.96 -0.81 -2.33
CA LEU A 451 21.61 -0.23 -2.35
C LEU A 451 20.51 -1.28 -2.39
N VAL A 452 20.79 -2.45 -2.95
CA VAL A 452 19.82 -3.53 -3.12
C VAL A 452 19.62 -4.32 -1.82
N GLY A 453 18.39 -4.75 -1.59
CA GLY A 453 18.00 -5.62 -0.49
C GLY A 453 17.11 -4.93 0.53
N ARG A 454 16.52 -5.75 1.40
CA ARG A 454 15.44 -5.35 2.31
C ARG A 454 15.74 -4.12 3.16
N THR A 455 16.93 -4.06 3.78
CA THR A 455 17.25 -2.96 4.70
C THR A 455 17.36 -1.63 3.97
N ASN A 456 18.04 -1.61 2.84
CA ASN A 456 18.30 -0.38 2.09
C ASN A 456 17.09 0.01 1.24
N GLY A 457 16.42 -0.97 0.61
CA GLY A 457 15.12 -0.73 -0.02
C GLY A 457 14.09 -0.17 0.96
N GLY A 458 14.03 -0.70 2.19
CA GLY A 458 13.18 -0.15 3.24
C GLY A 458 13.55 1.29 3.63
N MET A 459 14.83 1.67 3.64
CA MET A 459 15.21 3.07 3.88
C MET A 459 14.85 3.99 2.71
N VAL A 460 14.88 3.50 1.48
CA VAL A 460 14.38 4.25 0.31
C VAL A 460 12.87 4.44 0.40
N VAL A 461 12.10 3.41 0.82
CA VAL A 461 10.67 3.55 1.12
C VAL A 461 10.44 4.63 2.18
N HIS A 462 11.22 4.63 3.28
CA HIS A 462 11.10 5.66 4.32
C HIS A 462 11.36 7.06 3.77
N LEU A 463 12.40 7.25 2.94
CA LEU A 463 12.64 8.53 2.26
C LEU A 463 11.45 8.94 1.39
N GLY A 464 10.86 7.98 0.65
CA GLY A 464 9.67 8.23 -0.15
C GLY A 464 8.48 8.69 0.70
N VAL A 465 8.20 8.01 1.82
CA VAL A 465 7.13 8.39 2.76
C VAL A 465 7.39 9.77 3.37
N ILE A 466 8.64 10.11 3.71
CA ILE A 466 9.00 11.42 4.26
C ILE A 466 8.78 12.52 3.22
N VAL A 467 9.24 12.32 1.97
CA VAL A 467 9.05 13.30 0.89
C VAL A 467 7.56 13.51 0.63
N LEU A 468 6.78 12.42 0.55
CA LEU A 468 5.33 12.47 0.42
C LEU A 468 4.70 13.23 1.59
N ALA A 469 5.06 12.93 2.85
CA ALA A 469 4.52 13.59 4.02
C ALA A 469 4.83 15.10 4.05
N VAL A 470 6.05 15.50 3.65
CA VAL A 470 6.42 16.92 3.52
C VAL A 470 5.57 17.60 2.44
N GLY A 471 5.36 16.94 1.29
CA GLY A 471 4.48 17.43 0.23
C GLY A 471 3.04 17.61 0.72
N VAL A 472 2.48 16.60 1.41
CA VAL A 472 1.13 16.66 1.99
C VAL A 472 1.00 17.81 3.00
N VAL A 473 1.97 17.95 3.91
CA VAL A 473 1.98 19.04 4.90
C VAL A 473 2.00 20.40 4.21
N ALA A 474 2.82 20.58 3.20
CA ALA A 474 2.93 21.85 2.49
C ALA A 474 1.67 22.17 1.68
N ALA A 475 1.21 21.23 0.85
CA ALA A 475 0.05 21.39 -0.02
C ALA A 475 -1.26 21.57 0.79
N THR A 476 -1.37 20.97 1.98
CA THR A 476 -2.55 21.12 2.83
C THR A 476 -2.52 22.41 3.66
N ALA A 477 -1.36 22.73 4.28
CA ALA A 477 -1.27 23.83 5.24
C ALA A 477 -1.11 25.21 4.59
N TYR A 478 -0.56 25.26 3.38
CA TYR A 478 -0.26 26.53 2.70
C TYR A 478 -0.93 26.64 1.32
N ARG A 479 -1.97 25.84 1.10
CA ARG A 479 -2.86 25.95 -0.05
C ARG A 479 -3.54 27.31 -0.04
N GLN A 480 -3.50 28.00 -1.19
CA GLN A 480 -4.22 29.24 -1.45
C GLN A 480 -5.31 28.95 -2.48
N GLN A 481 -6.50 29.47 -2.29
CA GLN A 481 -7.61 29.28 -3.23
C GLN A 481 -8.42 30.55 -3.38
N THR A 482 -8.81 30.87 -4.61
CA THR A 482 -9.68 31.99 -4.94
C THR A 482 -10.45 31.72 -6.22
N GLU A 483 -11.47 32.53 -6.49
CA GLU A 483 -12.18 32.60 -7.76
C GLU A 483 -11.91 33.97 -8.39
N LEU A 484 -11.50 33.99 -9.66
CA LEU A 484 -11.25 35.21 -10.42
C LEU A 484 -12.33 35.36 -11.47
N THR A 485 -13.04 36.49 -11.43
CA THR A 485 -13.94 36.88 -12.50
C THR A 485 -13.18 37.77 -13.49
N LEU A 486 -13.00 37.28 -14.72
CA LEU A 486 -12.17 37.92 -15.74
C LEU A 486 -13.01 38.20 -16.97
N ALA A 487 -13.00 39.45 -17.43
CA ALA A 487 -13.46 39.81 -18.79
C ALA A 487 -12.36 39.48 -19.81
N GLN A 488 -12.75 39.36 -21.08
CA GLN A 488 -11.78 39.08 -22.15
C GLN A 488 -10.72 40.18 -22.24
N GLY A 489 -9.44 39.80 -22.24
CA GLY A 489 -8.28 40.69 -22.22
C GLY A 489 -7.99 41.27 -20.83
N GLN A 490 -8.78 40.99 -19.81
CA GLN A 490 -8.52 41.45 -18.45
C GLN A 490 -7.42 40.63 -17.78
N THR A 491 -6.54 41.35 -17.09
CA THR A 491 -5.43 40.77 -16.31
C THR A 491 -5.68 41.00 -14.81
N MET A 492 -5.49 39.95 -14.00
CA MET A 492 -5.50 40.05 -12.55
C MET A 492 -4.28 39.33 -11.96
N THR A 493 -3.82 39.77 -10.80
CA THR A 493 -2.69 39.17 -10.08
C THR A 493 -3.17 38.56 -8.79
N TYR A 494 -2.76 37.31 -8.49
CA TYR A 494 -3.05 36.62 -7.24
C TYR A 494 -1.84 35.78 -6.81
N ASP A 495 -1.45 35.90 -5.57
CA ASP A 495 -0.31 35.19 -4.93
C ASP A 495 0.98 35.18 -5.78
N GLY A 496 1.29 36.32 -6.42
CA GLY A 496 2.50 36.49 -7.24
C GLY A 496 2.38 36.01 -8.70
N HIS A 497 1.26 35.41 -9.09
CA HIS A 497 0.97 34.97 -10.46
C HIS A 497 0.04 35.95 -11.18
N THR A 498 0.22 36.09 -12.47
CA THR A 498 -0.58 36.98 -13.34
C THR A 498 -1.47 36.14 -14.24
N PHE A 499 -2.77 36.40 -14.18
CA PHE A 499 -3.81 35.70 -14.95
C PHE A 499 -4.45 36.65 -15.97
N GLU A 500 -4.51 36.23 -17.22
CA GLU A 500 -5.15 36.97 -18.32
C GLU A 500 -6.14 36.06 -19.04
N PHE A 501 -7.41 36.41 -19.12
CA PHE A 501 -8.40 35.68 -19.91
C PHE A 501 -8.35 36.11 -21.36
N ILE A 502 -7.98 35.19 -22.26
CA ILE A 502 -7.84 35.45 -23.69
C ILE A 502 -9.17 35.30 -24.43
N GLY A 503 -9.95 34.26 -24.10
CA GLY A 503 -11.23 33.98 -24.74
C GLY A 503 -11.71 32.56 -24.52
N LEU A 504 -12.89 32.27 -25.06
CA LEU A 504 -13.50 30.92 -25.03
C LEU A 504 -13.28 30.22 -26.37
N LYS A 505 -13.11 28.92 -26.33
CA LYS A 505 -13.02 28.06 -27.50
C LYS A 505 -13.78 26.77 -27.25
N THR A 506 -14.71 26.42 -28.13
CA THR A 506 -15.36 25.09 -28.10
C THR A 506 -14.61 24.14 -29.02
N VAL A 507 -14.20 23.00 -28.47
CA VAL A 507 -13.51 21.93 -29.20
C VAL A 507 -14.42 20.70 -29.22
N THR A 508 -14.83 20.28 -30.39
CA THR A 508 -15.67 19.09 -30.58
C THR A 508 -14.86 17.98 -31.25
N THR A 509 -14.86 16.82 -30.65
CA THR A 509 -14.31 15.57 -31.17
C THR A 509 -15.43 14.52 -31.26
N PRO A 510 -15.25 13.38 -31.94
CA PRO A 510 -16.27 12.35 -31.97
C PRO A 510 -16.69 11.83 -30.59
N SER A 511 -15.80 11.89 -29.59
CA SER A 511 -16.03 11.35 -28.23
C SER A 511 -16.42 12.40 -27.20
N LYS A 512 -16.13 13.71 -27.45
CA LYS A 512 -16.40 14.76 -26.46
C LYS A 512 -16.52 16.14 -27.07
N THR A 513 -17.27 17.01 -26.39
CA THR A 513 -17.28 18.46 -26.63
C THR A 513 -16.78 19.16 -25.38
N SER A 514 -15.76 20.00 -25.51
CA SER A 514 -15.15 20.76 -24.44
C SER A 514 -15.27 22.24 -24.69
N ASP A 515 -15.82 22.97 -23.73
CA ASP A 515 -15.77 24.44 -23.69
C ASP A 515 -14.54 24.83 -22.88
N GLU A 516 -13.53 25.35 -23.56
CA GLU A 516 -12.21 25.69 -23.04
C GLU A 516 -12.12 27.20 -22.77
N ALA A 517 -11.73 27.60 -21.58
CA ALA A 517 -11.32 28.96 -21.27
C ALA A 517 -9.81 29.09 -21.50
N LEU A 518 -9.39 29.90 -22.45
CA LEU A 518 -7.97 30.18 -22.69
C LEU A 518 -7.50 31.20 -21.66
N VAL A 519 -6.69 30.78 -20.72
CA VAL A 519 -6.14 31.59 -19.63
C VAL A 519 -4.62 31.59 -19.72
N LYS A 520 -4.04 32.78 -19.72
CA LYS A 520 -2.58 32.93 -19.70
C LYS A 520 -2.13 33.12 -18.26
N VAL A 521 -1.19 32.30 -17.83
CA VAL A 521 -0.58 32.35 -16.48
C VAL A 521 0.91 32.59 -16.65
N ASP A 522 1.42 33.73 -16.17
CA ASP A 522 2.85 34.12 -16.25
C ASP A 522 3.48 33.97 -17.65
N GLY A 523 2.67 34.08 -18.70
CA GLY A 523 3.10 33.94 -20.09
C GLY A 523 2.83 32.56 -20.72
N GLY A 524 2.55 31.51 -19.98
CA GLY A 524 2.07 30.20 -20.46
C GLY A 524 0.55 30.23 -20.70
N THR A 525 0.05 29.54 -21.71
CA THR A 525 -1.40 29.44 -21.99
C THR A 525 -1.92 28.08 -21.48
N PHE A 526 -2.98 28.13 -20.71
CA PHE A 526 -3.65 26.98 -20.10
C PHE A 526 -5.13 26.98 -20.47
N THR A 527 -5.75 25.81 -20.53
CA THR A 527 -7.12 25.63 -21.04
C THR A 527 -7.96 24.83 -20.06
N PRO A 528 -8.30 25.38 -18.86
CA PRO A 528 -9.31 24.74 -18.04
C PRO A 528 -10.63 24.69 -18.81
N ALA A 529 -11.35 23.57 -18.71
CA ALA A 529 -12.50 23.32 -19.56
C ALA A 529 -13.66 22.67 -18.80
N THR A 530 -14.83 22.80 -19.41
CA THR A 530 -16.01 22.02 -19.07
C THR A 530 -16.28 21.05 -20.21
N THR A 531 -16.22 19.75 -19.95
CA THR A 531 -16.25 18.70 -20.97
C THR A 531 -17.50 17.84 -20.87
N ASN A 532 -18.18 17.65 -22.00
CA ASN A 532 -19.30 16.73 -22.15
C ASN A 532 -18.90 15.54 -23.03
N PHE A 533 -19.02 14.33 -22.52
CA PHE A 533 -18.65 13.09 -23.22
C PHE A 533 -19.83 12.41 -23.95
N GLY A 534 -20.97 13.10 -24.11
CA GLY A 534 -22.11 12.59 -24.88
C GLY A 534 -22.90 11.43 -24.24
N GLY A 535 -22.63 11.07 -23.00
CA GLY A 535 -23.32 10.03 -22.24
C GLY A 535 -24.41 10.59 -21.33
N ALA A 536 -25.04 9.68 -20.55
CA ALA A 536 -26.11 10.04 -19.59
C ALA A 536 -25.58 10.84 -18.35
N LEU A 537 -24.28 11.02 -18.23
CA LEU A 537 -23.64 11.72 -17.13
C LEU A 537 -23.37 13.18 -17.44
N ALA A 538 -23.45 13.98 -16.39
CA ALA A 538 -23.25 15.41 -16.40
C ALA A 538 -21.89 15.82 -17.00
N THR A 539 -21.82 17.03 -17.47
CA THR A 539 -20.61 17.75 -17.84
C THR A 539 -19.58 17.70 -16.70
N VAL A 540 -18.33 17.43 -17.03
CA VAL A 540 -17.23 17.30 -16.08
C VAL A 540 -16.28 18.47 -16.22
N GLY A 541 -15.89 19.08 -15.11
CA GLY A 541 -14.80 20.07 -15.12
C GLY A 541 -13.46 19.39 -15.39
N THR A 542 -12.74 19.83 -16.43
CA THR A 542 -11.39 19.39 -16.76
C THR A 542 -10.41 20.48 -16.35
N PRO A 543 -9.67 20.33 -15.26
CA PRO A 543 -8.73 21.37 -14.82
C PRO A 543 -7.52 21.49 -15.73
N ALA A 544 -6.89 22.66 -15.74
CA ALA A 544 -5.58 22.87 -16.33
C ALA A 544 -4.57 23.18 -15.23
N ILE A 545 -3.40 22.53 -15.28
CA ILE A 545 -2.42 22.57 -14.20
C ILE A 545 -1.07 23.03 -14.75
N ASP A 546 -0.57 24.13 -14.22
CA ASP A 546 0.82 24.55 -14.41
C ASP A 546 1.66 23.92 -13.29
N SER A 547 2.35 22.83 -13.62
CA SER A 547 3.06 22.01 -12.64
C SER A 547 4.51 22.41 -12.48
N GLY A 548 4.90 22.78 -11.27
CA GLY A 548 6.26 23.13 -10.87
C GLY A 548 6.85 22.22 -9.79
N ALA A 549 8.17 22.21 -9.67
CA ALA A 549 8.86 21.41 -8.64
C ALA A 549 8.55 21.89 -7.19
N PHE A 550 8.15 23.14 -7.02
CA PHE A 550 7.91 23.78 -5.72
C PHE A 550 6.48 24.24 -5.52
N GLY A 551 5.64 24.20 -6.52
CA GLY A 551 4.23 24.54 -6.45
C GLY A 551 3.55 24.38 -7.80
N ASP A 552 2.26 24.08 -7.76
CA ASP A 552 1.39 24.03 -8.95
C ASP A 552 0.39 25.17 -8.89
N VAL A 553 0.08 25.73 -10.07
CA VAL A 553 -1.09 26.59 -10.27
C VAL A 553 -2.16 25.76 -10.95
N TYR A 554 -3.22 25.52 -10.24
CA TYR A 554 -4.34 24.68 -10.66
C TYR A 554 -5.52 25.57 -11.02
N LEU A 555 -6.06 25.40 -12.22
CA LEU A 555 -7.14 26.21 -12.78
C LEU A 555 -8.38 25.37 -13.02
N THR A 556 -9.54 25.87 -12.61
CA THR A 556 -10.86 25.33 -12.98
C THR A 556 -11.64 26.35 -13.78
N PHE A 557 -12.52 25.88 -14.62
CA PHE A 557 -13.47 26.70 -15.36
C PHE A 557 -14.85 26.47 -14.79
N ASP A 558 -15.38 27.44 -14.04
CA ASP A 558 -16.57 27.26 -13.23
C ASP A 558 -17.82 27.81 -13.90
N GLU A 559 -17.79 29.06 -14.47
CA GLU A 559 -18.95 29.68 -15.07
C GLU A 559 -18.63 30.67 -16.19
N VAL A 560 -19.61 30.89 -17.08
CA VAL A 560 -19.61 31.95 -18.10
C VAL A 560 -20.68 33.00 -17.76
N GLY A 561 -20.30 34.27 -17.74
CA GLY A 561 -21.22 35.35 -17.49
C GLY A 561 -22.25 35.51 -18.61
N GLY A 562 -23.51 35.69 -18.25
CA GLY A 562 -24.64 35.86 -19.15
C GLY A 562 -25.41 34.60 -19.54
N LEU A 563 -24.88 33.41 -19.23
CA LEU A 563 -25.61 32.15 -19.34
C LEU A 563 -25.82 31.67 -17.91
N GLY A 564 -27.05 31.78 -17.38
CA GLY A 564 -27.38 31.31 -16.03
C GLY A 564 -27.20 29.81 -15.91
N THR A 565 -25.97 29.35 -15.72
CA THR A 565 -25.64 27.96 -15.44
C THR A 565 -25.38 27.79 -13.96
N THR A 566 -26.09 26.87 -13.35
CA THR A 566 -25.94 26.51 -11.94
C THR A 566 -24.83 25.49 -11.79
N SER A 567 -23.68 25.88 -11.26
CA SER A 567 -22.76 24.94 -10.62
C SER A 567 -23.04 24.94 -9.12
N GLY A 568 -23.41 23.79 -8.59
CA GLY A 568 -23.58 23.61 -7.14
C GLY A 568 -24.79 24.31 -6.48
N GLY A 569 -25.82 24.70 -7.23
CA GLY A 569 -27.10 25.16 -6.65
C GLY A 569 -27.12 26.63 -6.18
N SER A 570 -26.10 27.42 -6.45
CA SER A 570 -26.09 28.86 -6.16
C SER A 570 -26.17 29.64 -7.48
N ILE A 571 -27.23 30.43 -7.64
CA ILE A 571 -27.34 31.40 -8.73
C ILE A 571 -26.40 32.55 -8.38
N VAL A 572 -25.33 32.77 -9.16
CA VAL A 572 -24.51 33.97 -9.05
C VAL A 572 -25.19 35.10 -9.85
N PRO A 573 -25.75 36.10 -9.19
CA PRO A 573 -26.43 37.21 -9.90
C PRO A 573 -25.39 38.13 -10.53
N ASN A 574 -25.59 38.46 -11.82
CA ASN A 574 -24.96 39.57 -12.53
C ASN A 574 -23.48 39.47 -12.87
N LEU A 575 -23.02 38.35 -13.43
CA LEU A 575 -21.73 38.37 -14.13
C LEU A 575 -21.85 39.18 -15.41
N PRO A 576 -20.89 40.07 -15.73
CA PRO A 576 -20.89 40.80 -16.99
C PRO A 576 -20.89 39.84 -18.18
N ALA A 577 -21.68 40.16 -19.22
CA ALA A 577 -21.67 39.35 -20.43
C ALA A 577 -20.26 39.26 -21.02
N GLY A 578 -19.78 38.05 -21.35
CA GLY A 578 -18.42 37.82 -21.87
C GLY A 578 -17.32 37.69 -20.80
N SER A 579 -17.69 37.65 -19.49
CA SER A 579 -16.76 37.30 -18.43
C SER A 579 -16.79 35.82 -18.13
N VAL A 580 -15.73 35.30 -17.50
CA VAL A 580 -15.62 33.93 -16.99
C VAL A 580 -15.25 33.94 -15.52
N VAL A 581 -15.67 32.90 -14.81
CA VAL A 581 -15.18 32.59 -13.45
C VAL A 581 -14.17 31.47 -13.55
N ILE A 582 -12.95 31.77 -13.15
CA ILE A 582 -11.84 30.83 -13.11
C ILE A 582 -11.51 30.57 -11.63
N GLY A 583 -11.65 29.32 -11.19
CA GLY A 583 -11.12 28.89 -9.91
C GLY A 583 -9.61 28.76 -10.00
N VAL A 584 -8.90 29.33 -9.02
CA VAL A 584 -7.44 29.29 -8.93
C VAL A 584 -7.04 28.68 -7.60
N VAL A 585 -6.26 27.60 -7.65
CA VAL A 585 -5.67 26.96 -6.46
C VAL A 585 -4.15 26.93 -6.63
N ILE A 586 -3.44 27.43 -5.64
CA ILE A 586 -1.97 27.38 -5.60
C ILE A 586 -1.58 26.38 -4.53
N GLU A 587 -0.90 25.30 -4.94
CA GLU A 587 -0.51 24.19 -4.07
C GLU A 587 1.01 24.03 -4.00
N PRO A 588 1.64 24.45 -2.89
CA PRO A 588 3.08 24.30 -2.73
C PRO A 588 3.47 22.84 -2.51
N LEU A 589 4.54 22.41 -3.15
CA LEU A 589 5.18 21.08 -3.01
C LEU A 589 4.29 19.86 -3.34
N VAL A 590 3.19 20.04 -4.08
CA VAL A 590 2.35 18.88 -4.46
C VAL A 590 3.12 17.86 -5.31
N ALA A 591 4.06 18.29 -6.17
CA ALA A 591 4.95 17.42 -6.91
C ALA A 591 5.79 16.48 -6.04
N TRP A 592 6.01 16.83 -4.76
CA TRP A 592 6.71 15.98 -3.79
C TRP A 592 5.86 14.79 -3.35
N VAL A 593 4.54 14.89 -3.41
CA VAL A 593 3.64 13.76 -3.15
C VAL A 593 3.88 12.67 -4.20
N TRP A 594 3.94 13.05 -5.48
CA TRP A 594 4.19 12.13 -6.60
C TRP A 594 5.61 11.55 -6.55
N THR A 595 6.60 12.40 -6.30
CA THR A 595 8.00 12.01 -6.14
C THR A 595 8.17 11.04 -4.97
N GLY A 596 7.51 11.31 -3.84
CA GLY A 596 7.50 10.41 -2.68
C GLY A 596 6.91 9.04 -3.01
N GLY A 597 5.79 9.00 -3.75
CA GLY A 597 5.18 7.77 -4.25
C GLY A 597 6.09 6.94 -5.15
N LEU A 598 6.79 7.61 -6.08
CA LEU A 598 7.80 6.97 -6.93
C LEU A 598 8.92 6.34 -6.11
N LEU A 599 9.44 7.05 -5.12
CA LEU A 599 10.48 6.54 -4.22
C LEU A 599 9.99 5.35 -3.38
N ILE A 600 8.71 5.36 -2.92
CA ILE A 600 8.10 4.22 -2.24
C ILE A 600 8.09 2.99 -3.15
N GLY A 601 7.65 3.16 -4.40
CA GLY A 601 7.64 2.09 -5.41
C GLY A 601 9.04 1.53 -5.68
N LEU A 602 10.01 2.39 -5.96
CA LEU A 602 11.41 2.00 -6.19
C LEU A 602 12.02 1.29 -4.97
N GLY A 603 11.82 1.86 -3.79
CA GLY A 603 12.30 1.27 -2.53
C GLY A 603 11.69 -0.10 -2.25
N GLY A 604 10.38 -0.27 -2.52
CA GLY A 604 9.69 -1.55 -2.43
C GLY A 604 10.26 -2.59 -3.38
N LEU A 605 10.48 -2.25 -4.64
CA LEU A 605 11.13 -3.11 -5.62
C LEU A 605 12.55 -3.51 -5.20
N LEU A 606 13.36 -2.56 -4.72
CA LEU A 606 14.69 -2.84 -4.19
C LEU A 606 14.64 -3.79 -2.98
N ALA A 607 13.63 -3.65 -2.11
CA ALA A 607 13.45 -4.50 -0.94
C ALA A 607 13.00 -5.93 -1.28
N LEU A 608 12.33 -6.14 -2.41
CA LEU A 608 11.91 -7.46 -2.92
C LEU A 608 13.11 -8.29 -3.42
N VAL A 609 14.19 -7.65 -3.84
CA VAL A 609 15.39 -8.36 -4.30
C VAL A 609 16.01 -9.15 -3.14
N PRO A 610 16.31 -10.45 -3.31
CA PRO A 610 16.90 -11.26 -2.27
C PRO A 610 18.30 -10.74 -1.87
N GLY A 611 18.43 -10.24 -0.65
CA GLY A 611 19.73 -9.90 -0.05
C GLY A 611 20.39 -11.11 0.59
N SER A 612 21.67 -11.00 0.97
CA SER A 612 22.37 -12.01 1.75
C SER A 612 21.62 -12.27 3.08
N ARG A 613 21.30 -13.53 3.36
CA ARG A 613 20.65 -13.93 4.62
C ARG A 613 21.66 -13.69 5.76
N ARG A 614 21.43 -12.67 6.59
CA ARG A 614 22.08 -12.61 7.90
C ARG A 614 21.40 -13.65 8.79
N ARG A 615 22.19 -14.55 9.39
CA ARG A 615 21.70 -15.45 10.45
C ARG A 615 21.23 -14.58 11.63
N ALA A 616 20.18 -15.00 12.31
CA ALA A 616 19.80 -14.40 13.58
C ALA A 616 20.97 -14.55 14.55
N THR A 617 21.60 -13.42 14.88
CA THR A 617 22.77 -13.39 15.76
C THR A 617 22.43 -12.96 17.17
N ASP A 618 21.22 -12.42 17.38
CA ASP A 618 20.78 -11.97 18.69
C ASP A 618 20.06 -13.11 19.40
N PRO A 619 20.55 -13.61 20.55
CA PRO A 619 19.85 -14.64 21.32
C PRO A 619 18.48 -14.11 21.77
N VAL A 620 17.50 -15.00 21.78
CA VAL A 620 16.18 -14.71 22.36
C VAL A 620 16.37 -14.50 23.87
N SER A 621 15.73 -13.48 24.44
CA SER A 621 15.70 -13.33 25.91
C SER A 621 15.12 -14.60 26.52
N ALA A 622 15.84 -15.19 27.46
CA ALA A 622 15.27 -16.26 28.27
C ALA A 622 13.97 -15.72 28.93
N PRO A 623 12.89 -16.51 29.02
CA PRO A 623 11.78 -16.14 29.86
C PRO A 623 12.36 -15.78 31.23
N SER A 624 11.99 -14.64 31.80
CA SER A 624 12.29 -14.37 33.20
C SER A 624 11.79 -15.59 33.95
N ALA A 625 12.70 -16.39 34.48
CA ALA A 625 12.32 -17.50 35.31
C ALA A 625 11.41 -16.88 36.38
N MET A 626 10.11 -17.19 36.33
CA MET A 626 9.27 -17.00 37.50
C MET A 626 10.06 -17.61 38.65
N VAL A 627 10.34 -16.80 39.63
CA VAL A 627 10.92 -17.21 40.90
C VAL A 627 9.93 -18.20 41.54
N ALA A 628 9.94 -19.42 41.05
CA ALA A 628 9.45 -20.58 41.76
C ALA A 628 10.70 -21.22 42.34
N GLY A 629 10.92 -20.95 43.63
CA GLY A 629 11.84 -21.57 44.54
C GLY A 629 12.72 -22.73 44.00
N ARG A 630 13.82 -22.38 43.36
CA ARG A 630 14.97 -23.27 43.28
C ARG A 630 16.03 -22.66 44.17
N GLY A 631 16.32 -23.39 45.24
CA GLY A 631 17.43 -23.13 46.13
C GLY A 631 18.76 -22.95 45.37
N PRO A 632 19.79 -22.43 46.03
CA PRO A 632 21.07 -22.15 45.41
C PRO A 632 21.58 -23.37 44.66
N ALA A 633 22.09 -23.11 43.46
CA ALA A 633 22.75 -24.12 42.64
C ALA A 633 23.85 -24.77 43.49
N PRO A 634 24.04 -26.13 43.43
CA PRO A 634 25.17 -26.75 44.09
C PRO A 634 26.46 -26.10 43.58
N GLU A 635 27.34 -25.78 44.54
CA GLU A 635 28.69 -25.31 44.26
C GLU A 635 29.40 -26.33 43.34
N PRO A 636 30.19 -25.90 42.37
CA PRO A 636 30.98 -26.80 41.55
C PRO A 636 31.97 -27.54 42.49
N GLU A 637 31.99 -28.86 42.43
CA GLU A 637 33.00 -29.68 43.09
C GLU A 637 34.40 -29.18 42.71
N PRO A 638 35.33 -29.06 43.67
CA PRO A 638 36.68 -28.65 43.37
C PRO A 638 37.38 -29.70 42.49
N GLU A 639 37.96 -29.28 41.39
CA GLU A 639 38.85 -30.07 40.55
C GLU A 639 39.90 -30.72 41.46
N ARG A 640 39.92 -32.08 41.53
CA ARG A 640 41.04 -32.83 42.08
C ARG A 640 42.28 -32.52 41.23
N ARG A 641 43.17 -31.73 41.77
CA ARG A 641 44.58 -31.72 41.33
C ARG A 641 45.15 -33.11 41.61
N LEU A 642 45.57 -33.79 40.55
CA LEU A 642 46.47 -34.94 40.64
C LEU A 642 47.80 -34.39 41.13
N GLY A 643 48.14 -34.68 42.38
CA GLY A 643 49.45 -34.47 42.96
C GLY A 643 50.37 -35.58 42.51
N GLU A 644 51.54 -35.15 42.12
CA GLU A 644 52.76 -35.98 42.01
C GLU A 644 52.96 -36.69 43.36
N ASP A 645 53.20 -38.02 43.31
CA ASP A 645 54.25 -38.62 44.15
C ASP A 645 54.64 -40.02 43.64
N GLU A 646 55.89 -40.14 43.60
CA GLU A 646 56.87 -41.16 43.48
C GLU A 646 56.55 -42.62 43.84
N GLY A 647 57.16 -43.51 43.07
CA GLY A 647 57.95 -44.62 43.60
C GLY A 647 57.34 -45.99 43.56
N GLY A 648 58.01 -46.87 42.85
CA GLY A 648 58.14 -48.29 43.23
C GLY A 648 57.65 -49.34 42.25
N ASP A 649 58.50 -49.73 41.38
CA ASP A 649 59.10 -51.05 41.19
C ASP A 649 58.27 -52.25 40.68
N VAL A 650 58.74 -52.78 39.55
CA VAL A 650 58.91 -54.19 39.12
C VAL A 650 57.64 -55.08 38.96
N ASP A 651 57.28 -55.53 37.82
CA ASP A 651 57.73 -56.81 37.26
C ASP A 651 57.09 -57.13 35.87
N GLU A 652 57.91 -57.77 35.10
CA GLU A 652 57.73 -58.34 33.77
C GLU A 652 56.48 -59.23 33.57
N ARG A 653 55.97 -59.25 32.35
CA ARG A 653 56.05 -60.39 31.40
C ARG A 653 55.15 -60.22 30.19
N HIS A 654 55.83 -60.28 29.06
CA HIS A 654 55.57 -61.04 27.81
C HIS A 654 54.11 -61.28 27.39
N ALA A 655 53.72 -61.05 26.21
CA ALA A 655 54.14 -61.52 24.87
C ALA A 655 53.23 -60.84 23.84
N ASP A 656 53.82 -60.28 22.81
CA ASP A 656 54.05 -60.87 21.49
C ASP A 656 52.78 -61.03 20.64
N LEU A 657 52.67 -60.31 19.58
CA LEU A 657 52.95 -60.65 18.21
C LEU A 657 52.37 -59.60 17.24
N THR A 658 53.24 -59.14 16.44
CA THR A 658 53.06 -58.33 15.26
C THR A 658 52.46 -59.11 14.07
N PRO A 659 52.58 -58.62 12.86
CA PRO A 659 51.63 -57.84 12.05
C PRO A 659 51.37 -58.57 10.71
N VAL A 660 50.75 -57.91 9.73
CA VAL A 660 50.77 -58.15 8.27
C VAL A 660 49.47 -57.58 7.70
N GLY A 661 49.36 -56.80 6.66
CA GLY A 661 50.23 -56.42 5.60
C GLY A 661 49.36 -55.95 4.43
N ARG A 662 49.78 -54.88 3.84
CA ARG A 662 49.79 -54.49 2.39
C ARG A 662 48.74 -55.01 1.41
N GLY A 663 48.36 -54.05 0.55
CA GLY A 663 48.04 -54.20 -0.89
C GLY A 663 47.04 -53.16 -1.32
N ALA A 664 47.31 -52.06 -1.91
CA ALA A 664 47.87 -51.78 -3.24
C ALA A 664 46.89 -52.09 -4.41
N GLY A 665 46.63 -51.09 -5.17
CA GLY A 665 46.29 -51.20 -6.61
C GLY A 665 44.95 -50.53 -6.99
N ILE A 666 44.91 -49.35 -7.55
CA ILE A 666 45.15 -48.92 -8.94
C ILE A 666 43.83 -48.79 -9.76
N GLU A 667 43.64 -47.59 -10.28
CA GLU A 667 43.14 -47.14 -11.60
C GLU A 667 41.61 -47.13 -11.91
N SER A 668 41.14 -45.98 -12.18
CA SER A 668 40.92 -45.21 -13.43
C SER A 668 39.51 -45.37 -14.03
N GLY A 669 38.94 -44.27 -14.44
CA GLY A 669 37.92 -44.22 -15.49
C GLY A 669 36.82 -43.20 -15.31
N ALA A 670 37.01 -41.98 -15.67
CA ALA A 670 35.94 -41.17 -16.29
C ALA A 670 35.82 -41.62 -17.76
N PRO A 671 34.80 -41.25 -18.55
CA PRO A 671 34.06 -40.01 -18.56
C PRO A 671 32.56 -40.09 -18.98
N SER A 672 31.92 -38.91 -18.91
CA SER A 672 30.88 -38.36 -19.81
C SER A 672 29.56 -39.10 -20.09
N ALA A 673 28.47 -38.52 -19.71
CA ALA A 673 27.50 -37.83 -20.55
C ALA A 673 26.48 -37.08 -19.69
#